data_a602f8ff47714fc40146869639d480f1
#
_entry.id   a602f8ff47714fc40146869639d480f1
#
_cell.length_a   1.000
_cell.length_b   1.000
_cell.length_c   1.000
_cell.angle_alpha   90.00
_cell.angle_beta   90.00
_cell.angle_gamma   90.00
#
_symmetry.space_group_name_H-M   'P 1'
#
loop_
_entity.id
_entity.type
_entity.pdbx_description
1 polymer ?
#
loop_
_entity_poly.entity_id
_entity_poly.type
_entity_poly.pdbx_seq_one_letter_code
_entity_poly.pdbx_strand_id
1 'polypeptide(L)'
;MLDLKKTATGPDERVRASSILPGPLAVDERARYGVDELAQSLAGPVRTDSLNRLVYATDASAYQELPLGVAVPTGVEDLRRIVVHAARRRLPLILRGAGTSLAGQVVGRGLVVDMRNFDRIVEVNAGEHWARVQPGVVRNRLNELLAPHRLLFGPETSTANRAMIGGMIGNNSCGMHSIVFGSTRDHLLACKAILTDGSDVEFRALSPDEFHKKRELPTLEGDIYRLLYDRLSDPAVQRSIVEEYPKPAIRRRNNGYALDLLLRSSVFTPGGQDFNMCSLLAGSEGTLCVVTEATLDLSPMLPPMVGCVAMHFDDTIESLQATLVALKYNPTACELFGDFHVRQAIENNKVNAHNIVAENSRWIVGNPQSIIVVEFSEHTRREVEAKASALVAELEARKMGYAWPLYFGDDVERIWTLRRALGGINNSKPGDVKSFDLIEDCAVDVEDQPEYVRQLEEKLRNGGVQFTQSAHAGAGELHTIVFLNPKTREGVRLYRWLLETVSSLVKSFRGSLAGEHGDGRMRAEFLPRMIGEKNYQLCCAVKDTFDPLGLLNPGKIVRAMPTDVSLRYSPDKATPEIATWFDWSRDLGILRAVERCNGMAECKKVREGLMCPSYMATRDEKDTPRARANVLREFLTNSTKANRFDHEEIREVLDLCLGCKGCKSECSASVDIARAKAEFLQHYYEAHRPRLRTRLIARFAPLMRVASRVAPLFNALVSVAVLSRPAKHAIGFAVARSIPPVSSPTLGRWYRRAYRPGGRTKSVHLLCDEFTDLNDAEIGIAAVELLDALGYDVRLVRVGESGRALISQGFLHAARRLVDRNVSIGEIVDDDAPLIAVEPSAISCFIDEYADLASPALRDRAAALAKRSYMFEDFIAREMERGVITADAFTDEARTVHVHVHCHQKSLSSAAAVERVLGLPRNYTVKPIASGCCGMAGGFGYEAEHYAISMTIAEQVLLPAVRAAGAADIIAASGTSCRHQIKDGTGRRAKHTAEILYEALKRPGGRDGRAHDTKLPGT
;
A
#
# COMPACT_ATOMS: atom_id res chain seq x y z
N MET A 1 21.89 -20.52 -27.11
CA MET A 1 21.58 -19.33 -27.93
C MET A 1 20.51 -19.76 -28.92
N LEU A 2 19.25 -19.53 -28.60
CA LEU A 2 18.13 -19.80 -29.50
C LEU A 2 18.17 -18.80 -30.66
N ASP A 3 17.95 -19.31 -31.88
CA ASP A 3 17.97 -18.54 -33.12
C ASP A 3 16.72 -17.64 -33.22
N LEU A 4 16.74 -16.50 -32.53
CA LEU A 4 15.69 -15.47 -32.50
C LEU A 4 15.53 -14.70 -33.84
N LYS A 5 16.16 -15.17 -34.93
CA LYS A 5 16.18 -14.46 -36.20
C LYS A 5 15.01 -14.78 -37.16
N LYS A 6 14.10 -15.69 -36.81
CA LYS A 6 13.08 -16.18 -37.74
C LYS A 6 11.65 -15.68 -37.56
N THR A 7 11.37 -14.71 -36.68
CA THR A 7 10.03 -14.10 -36.63
C THR A 7 10.12 -12.59 -36.91
N ALA A 8 10.51 -12.22 -38.08
CA ALA A 8 10.59 -10.83 -38.51
C ALA A 8 9.44 -10.47 -39.47
N THR A 9 8.37 -9.97 -38.93
CA THR A 9 7.47 -9.04 -39.63
C THR A 9 7.65 -7.67 -38.97
N GLY A 10 8.10 -6.69 -39.70
CA GLY A 10 8.56 -5.35 -39.38
C GLY A 10 8.15 -4.72 -38.04
N PRO A 11 9.12 -4.44 -37.20
CA PRO A 11 8.88 -3.92 -35.86
C PRO A 11 8.91 -2.40 -35.69
N ASP A 12 9.28 -1.62 -36.71
CA ASP A 12 9.71 -0.23 -36.49
C ASP A 12 8.60 0.80 -36.28
N GLU A 13 7.32 0.48 -36.49
CA GLU A 13 6.20 1.40 -36.19
C GLU A 13 5.45 1.10 -34.88
N ARG A 14 5.67 -0.05 -34.24
CA ARG A 14 4.84 -0.53 -33.13
C ARG A 14 5.26 -0.02 -31.74
N VAL A 15 6.46 0.47 -31.58
CA VAL A 15 6.99 0.94 -30.29
C VAL A 15 7.08 2.46 -30.28
N ARG A 16 5.95 3.16 -30.38
CA ARG A 16 5.87 4.60 -30.08
C ARG A 16 5.45 4.78 -28.61
N ALA A 17 6.41 4.73 -27.69
CA ALA A 17 6.23 5.39 -26.41
C ALA A 17 6.26 6.90 -26.67
N SER A 18 5.22 7.62 -26.24
CA SER A 18 5.20 9.06 -26.36
C SER A 18 6.35 9.66 -25.54
N SER A 19 7.34 10.23 -26.24
CA SER A 19 8.49 10.91 -25.63
C SER A 19 8.18 12.33 -25.17
N ILE A 20 6.91 12.69 -25.08
CA ILE A 20 6.43 14.03 -24.79
C ILE A 20 5.92 14.06 -23.35
N LEU A 21 6.36 15.07 -22.58
CA LEU A 21 5.76 15.34 -21.27
C LEU A 21 4.25 15.49 -21.42
N PRO A 22 3.45 14.92 -20.51
CA PRO A 22 2.01 15.01 -20.58
C PRO A 22 1.55 16.46 -20.46
N GLY A 23 0.76 16.90 -21.45
CA GLY A 23 0.07 18.20 -21.42
C GLY A 23 -1.40 18.09 -21.01
N PRO A 24 -2.07 19.22 -20.82
CA PRO A 24 -3.52 19.23 -20.66
C PRO A 24 -4.18 18.67 -21.92
N LEU A 25 -5.46 18.26 -21.82
CA LEU A 25 -6.20 17.78 -22.98
C LEU A 25 -6.25 18.87 -24.04
N ALA A 26 -5.91 18.51 -25.28
CA ALA A 26 -5.88 19.45 -26.40
C ALA A 26 -7.25 20.10 -26.66
N VAL A 27 -7.24 21.33 -27.13
CA VAL A 27 -8.48 22.13 -27.31
C VAL A 27 -9.43 21.48 -28.32
N ASP A 28 -8.91 20.92 -29.40
CA ASP A 28 -9.66 20.19 -30.40
C ASP A 28 -10.27 18.89 -29.87
N GLU A 29 -9.55 18.15 -29.02
CA GLU A 29 -10.07 16.97 -28.33
C GLU A 29 -11.15 17.34 -27.29
N ARG A 30 -10.95 18.44 -26.53
CA ARG A 30 -11.98 18.97 -25.60
C ARG A 30 -13.28 19.31 -26.35
N ALA A 31 -13.17 19.99 -27.49
CA ALA A 31 -14.32 20.35 -28.32
C ALA A 31 -14.99 19.11 -28.94
N ARG A 32 -14.16 18.19 -29.50
CA ARG A 32 -14.65 16.94 -30.13
C ARG A 32 -15.50 16.12 -29.16
N TYR A 33 -15.06 15.96 -27.94
CA TYR A 33 -15.71 15.13 -26.94
C TYR A 33 -16.69 15.93 -26.05
N GLY A 34 -16.79 17.23 -26.22
CA GLY A 34 -17.70 18.08 -25.42
C GLY A 34 -17.41 18.05 -23.94
N VAL A 35 -16.12 18.00 -23.56
CA VAL A 35 -15.71 17.76 -22.16
C VAL A 35 -16.15 18.90 -21.25
N ASP A 36 -16.17 20.15 -21.74
CA ASP A 36 -16.63 21.31 -20.96
C ASP A 36 -18.13 21.29 -20.73
N GLU A 37 -18.92 20.87 -21.73
CA GLU A 37 -20.36 20.63 -21.59
C GLU A 37 -20.65 19.57 -20.54
N LEU A 38 -19.92 18.46 -20.59
CA LEU A 38 -20.02 17.40 -19.60
C LEU A 38 -19.69 17.93 -18.19
N ALA A 39 -18.58 18.65 -18.04
CA ALA A 39 -18.14 19.18 -16.74
C ALA A 39 -19.18 20.12 -16.11
N GLN A 40 -19.91 20.91 -16.93
CA GLN A 40 -20.96 21.78 -16.44
C GLN A 40 -22.26 21.02 -16.07
N SER A 41 -22.46 19.83 -16.62
CA SER A 41 -23.68 19.04 -16.38
C SER A 41 -23.58 18.14 -15.13
N LEU A 42 -22.37 17.89 -14.61
CA LEU A 42 -22.14 17.02 -13.47
C LEU A 42 -22.06 17.80 -12.15
N ALA A 43 -22.48 17.17 -11.06
CA ALA A 43 -22.23 17.66 -9.72
C ALA A 43 -20.77 17.40 -9.29
N GLY A 44 -20.18 16.31 -9.76
CA GLY A 44 -18.77 15.98 -9.53
C GLY A 44 -17.82 16.62 -10.54
N PRO A 45 -16.53 16.77 -10.21
CA PRO A 45 -15.56 17.42 -11.09
C PRO A 45 -15.14 16.54 -12.29
N VAL A 46 -14.82 17.21 -13.42
CA VAL A 46 -14.10 16.63 -14.56
C VAL A 46 -12.74 17.34 -14.67
N ARG A 47 -11.67 16.59 -14.61
CA ARG A 47 -10.27 17.08 -14.58
C ARG A 47 -9.56 16.68 -15.88
N THR A 48 -8.98 17.64 -16.59
CA THR A 48 -8.29 17.43 -17.89
C THR A 48 -6.89 18.02 -17.94
N ASP A 49 -6.40 18.52 -16.81
CA ASP A 49 -5.03 19.01 -16.68
C ASP A 49 -3.98 17.89 -16.76
N SER A 50 -2.74 18.28 -17.02
CA SER A 50 -1.62 17.34 -17.21
C SER A 50 -1.40 16.42 -16.03
N LEU A 51 -1.47 16.95 -14.80
CA LEU A 51 -1.20 16.18 -13.57
C LEU A 51 -2.26 15.10 -13.36
N ASN A 52 -3.56 15.44 -13.41
CA ASN A 52 -4.62 14.47 -13.22
C ASN A 52 -4.62 13.39 -14.30
N ARG A 53 -4.40 13.75 -15.57
CA ARG A 53 -4.26 12.78 -16.67
C ARG A 53 -3.10 11.82 -16.42
N LEU A 54 -1.95 12.32 -15.97
CA LEU A 54 -0.76 11.50 -15.69
C LEU A 54 -0.97 10.55 -14.50
N VAL A 55 -1.58 11.03 -13.42
CA VAL A 55 -1.84 10.25 -12.21
C VAL A 55 -2.73 9.03 -12.50
N TYR A 56 -3.65 9.15 -13.45
CA TYR A 56 -4.53 8.06 -13.87
C TYR A 56 -4.04 7.27 -15.10
N ALA A 57 -2.86 7.58 -15.63
CA ALA A 57 -2.30 6.94 -16.82
C ALA A 57 -1.82 5.49 -16.60
N THR A 58 -1.71 5.05 -15.35
CA THR A 58 -1.17 3.73 -14.97
C THR A 58 -2.05 3.02 -13.95
N ASP A 59 -1.90 1.71 -13.86
CA ASP A 59 -2.35 0.85 -12.77
C ASP A 59 -1.16 0.04 -12.22
N ALA A 60 -1.36 -1.19 -11.75
CA ALA A 60 -0.26 -2.06 -11.32
C ALA A 60 0.41 -2.84 -12.47
N SER A 61 -0.09 -2.73 -13.69
CA SER A 61 0.43 -3.44 -14.86
C SER A 61 1.66 -2.79 -15.48
N ALA A 62 2.20 -3.44 -16.50
CA ALA A 62 3.29 -2.91 -17.31
C ALA A 62 2.90 -1.74 -18.23
N TYR A 63 1.61 -1.37 -18.32
CA TYR A 63 1.08 -0.44 -19.31
C TYR A 63 0.97 0.99 -18.81
N GLN A 64 0.98 1.92 -19.77
CA GLN A 64 0.74 3.34 -19.54
C GLN A 64 0.09 3.98 -20.76
N GLU A 65 -1.06 4.62 -20.57
CA GLU A 65 -1.69 5.51 -21.56
C GLU A 65 -2.32 6.73 -20.86
N LEU A 66 -2.15 7.91 -21.46
CA LEU A 66 -2.77 9.13 -20.96
C LEU A 66 -4.27 9.12 -21.25
N PRO A 67 -5.15 9.13 -20.22
CA PRO A 67 -6.57 9.26 -20.43
C PRO A 67 -6.92 10.65 -20.99
N LEU A 68 -8.09 10.79 -21.56
CA LEU A 68 -8.64 12.10 -22.01
C LEU A 68 -8.91 13.04 -20.83
N GLY A 69 -9.29 12.48 -19.71
CA GLY A 69 -9.55 13.19 -18.46
C GLY A 69 -10.06 12.23 -17.40
N VAL A 70 -10.44 12.78 -16.25
CA VAL A 70 -10.96 12.04 -15.09
C VAL A 70 -12.24 12.70 -14.61
N ALA A 71 -13.35 11.97 -14.65
CA ALA A 71 -14.59 12.35 -14.00
C ALA A 71 -14.70 11.67 -12.62
N VAL A 72 -15.14 12.41 -11.61
CA VAL A 72 -15.35 11.90 -10.25
C VAL A 72 -16.83 12.11 -9.89
N PRO A 73 -17.73 11.24 -10.37
CA PRO A 73 -19.17 11.39 -10.16
C PRO A 73 -19.54 11.27 -8.69
N THR A 74 -20.59 11.95 -8.26
CA THR A 74 -21.07 12.00 -6.87
C THR A 74 -22.37 11.23 -6.64
N GLY A 75 -23.03 10.78 -7.70
CA GLY A 75 -24.27 10.02 -7.63
C GLY A 75 -24.61 9.32 -8.94
N VAL A 76 -25.64 8.47 -8.90
CA VAL A 76 -26.08 7.67 -10.06
C VAL A 76 -26.49 8.57 -11.25
N GLU A 77 -27.06 9.73 -10.96
CA GLU A 77 -27.45 10.68 -12.01
C GLU A 77 -26.23 11.26 -12.77
N ASP A 78 -25.11 11.52 -12.08
CA ASP A 78 -23.85 11.88 -12.75
C ASP A 78 -23.37 10.75 -13.67
N LEU A 79 -23.45 9.49 -13.22
CA LEU A 79 -23.08 8.34 -14.05
C LEU A 79 -23.95 8.24 -15.30
N ARG A 80 -25.26 8.41 -15.17
CA ARG A 80 -26.20 8.39 -16.30
C ARG A 80 -25.85 9.49 -17.31
N ARG A 81 -25.62 10.72 -16.84
CA ARG A 81 -25.21 11.83 -17.69
C ARG A 81 -23.92 11.57 -18.43
N ILE A 82 -22.92 10.97 -17.73
CA ILE A 82 -21.65 10.55 -18.34
C ILE A 82 -21.92 9.56 -19.47
N VAL A 83 -22.72 8.50 -19.23
CA VAL A 83 -23.02 7.47 -20.23
C VAL A 83 -23.76 8.05 -21.43
N VAL A 84 -24.82 8.83 -21.22
CA VAL A 84 -25.60 9.48 -22.29
C VAL A 84 -24.74 10.46 -23.09
N HIS A 85 -23.91 11.26 -22.43
CA HIS A 85 -22.96 12.15 -23.10
C HIS A 85 -21.93 11.37 -23.92
N ALA A 86 -21.38 10.29 -23.35
CA ALA A 86 -20.41 9.42 -24.02
C ALA A 86 -21.03 8.81 -25.29
N ALA A 87 -22.29 8.36 -25.24
CA ALA A 87 -23.01 7.84 -26.41
C ALA A 87 -23.14 8.90 -27.51
N ARG A 88 -23.55 10.13 -27.17
CA ARG A 88 -23.69 11.23 -28.11
C ARG A 88 -22.36 11.66 -28.76
N ARG A 89 -21.29 11.70 -28.01
CA ARG A 89 -19.99 12.22 -28.43
C ARG A 89 -18.99 11.13 -28.84
N ARG A 90 -19.39 9.85 -28.74
CA ARG A 90 -18.50 8.67 -28.93
C ARG A 90 -17.24 8.76 -28.06
N LEU A 91 -17.41 9.17 -26.81
CA LEU A 91 -16.35 9.32 -25.83
C LEU A 91 -16.11 7.98 -25.13
N PRO A 92 -14.93 7.36 -25.26
CA PRO A 92 -14.63 6.12 -24.54
C PRO A 92 -14.61 6.35 -23.02
N LEU A 93 -15.16 5.42 -22.26
CA LEU A 93 -15.21 5.43 -20.80
C LEU A 93 -14.36 4.31 -20.22
N ILE A 94 -13.64 4.61 -19.14
CA ILE A 94 -12.83 3.65 -18.38
C ILE A 94 -13.28 3.70 -16.92
N LEU A 95 -14.06 2.70 -16.50
CA LEU A 95 -14.52 2.60 -15.11
C LEU A 95 -13.35 2.21 -14.21
N ARG A 96 -13.13 2.96 -13.13
CA ARG A 96 -11.96 2.75 -12.27
C ARG A 96 -12.34 2.71 -10.79
N GLY A 97 -12.00 1.60 -10.13
CA GLY A 97 -11.99 1.48 -8.69
C GLY A 97 -10.63 1.88 -8.09
N ALA A 98 -10.00 1.01 -7.34
CA ALA A 98 -8.70 1.28 -6.70
C ALA A 98 -7.53 1.38 -7.69
N GLY A 99 -7.65 0.85 -8.91
CA GLY A 99 -6.60 0.81 -9.92
C GLY A 99 -5.42 -0.08 -9.50
N THR A 100 -5.73 -1.26 -8.98
CA THR A 100 -4.76 -2.29 -8.54
C THR A 100 -4.62 -3.42 -9.56
N SER A 101 -5.22 -3.27 -10.73
CA SER A 101 -5.21 -4.27 -11.81
C SER A 101 -3.80 -4.55 -12.30
N LEU A 102 -3.47 -5.83 -12.51
CA LEU A 102 -2.16 -6.30 -12.95
C LEU A 102 -2.07 -6.49 -14.47
N ALA A 103 -3.21 -6.62 -15.17
CA ALA A 103 -3.25 -6.87 -16.61
C ALA A 103 -3.65 -5.63 -17.46
N GLY A 104 -3.71 -4.43 -16.86
CA GLY A 104 -3.96 -3.18 -17.60
C GLY A 104 -5.44 -2.90 -17.89
N GLN A 105 -6.38 -3.42 -17.11
CA GLN A 105 -7.82 -3.24 -17.28
C GLN A 105 -8.24 -1.78 -17.26
N VAL A 106 -7.60 -0.95 -16.43
CA VAL A 106 -8.00 0.46 -16.23
C VAL A 106 -7.02 1.45 -16.88
N VAL A 107 -6.22 0.98 -17.82
CA VAL A 107 -5.30 1.80 -18.62
C VAL A 107 -5.83 1.94 -20.05
N GLY A 108 -6.02 3.16 -20.53
CA GLY A 108 -6.51 3.40 -21.89
C GLY A 108 -6.78 4.87 -22.19
N ARG A 109 -7.02 5.18 -23.48
CA ARG A 109 -7.30 6.53 -23.96
C ARG A 109 -8.81 6.81 -23.94
N GLY A 110 -9.39 7.00 -22.75
CA GLY A 110 -10.79 7.34 -22.53
C GLY A 110 -10.95 8.32 -21.38
N LEU A 111 -12.18 8.71 -21.07
CA LEU A 111 -12.53 9.41 -19.85
C LEU A 111 -12.54 8.38 -18.71
N VAL A 112 -11.64 8.53 -17.75
CA VAL A 112 -11.66 7.70 -16.54
C VAL A 112 -12.83 8.14 -15.66
N VAL A 113 -13.66 7.20 -15.24
CA VAL A 113 -14.75 7.42 -14.29
C VAL A 113 -14.34 6.80 -12.95
N ASP A 114 -13.94 7.63 -12.01
CA ASP A 114 -13.47 7.20 -10.69
C ASP A 114 -14.66 6.95 -9.75
N MET A 115 -14.86 5.70 -9.37
CA MET A 115 -16.01 5.22 -8.59
C MET A 115 -15.85 5.39 -7.08
N ARG A 116 -14.84 6.13 -6.60
CA ARG A 116 -14.51 6.26 -5.17
C ARG A 116 -15.64 6.78 -4.27
N ASN A 117 -16.56 7.58 -4.81
CA ASN A 117 -17.67 8.14 -4.04
C ASN A 117 -18.89 7.20 -3.94
N PHE A 118 -18.87 6.07 -4.63
CA PHE A 118 -19.92 5.05 -4.55
C PHE A 118 -19.57 4.03 -3.45
N ASP A 119 -19.37 4.48 -2.22
CA ASP A 119 -18.82 3.70 -1.12
C ASP A 119 -19.84 3.37 -0.01
N ARG A 120 -21.15 3.49 -0.30
CA ARG A 120 -22.19 3.16 0.66
C ARG A 120 -22.48 1.67 0.71
N ILE A 121 -22.56 1.13 1.91
CA ILE A 121 -23.20 -0.15 2.23
C ILE A 121 -24.68 0.20 2.40
N VAL A 122 -25.50 -0.23 1.43
CA VAL A 122 -26.91 0.19 1.32
C VAL A 122 -27.77 -0.55 2.32
N GLU A 123 -27.56 -1.86 2.43
CA GLU A 123 -28.37 -2.75 3.28
C GLU A 123 -27.56 -4.02 3.63
N VAL A 124 -27.77 -4.55 4.82
CA VAL A 124 -27.26 -5.87 5.26
C VAL A 124 -28.42 -6.66 5.81
N ASN A 125 -28.70 -7.81 5.22
CA ASN A 125 -29.65 -8.80 5.73
C ASN A 125 -28.89 -9.98 6.29
N ALA A 126 -28.58 -9.91 7.59
CA ALA A 126 -27.85 -10.97 8.27
C ALA A 126 -28.66 -12.29 8.41
N GLY A 127 -29.99 -12.21 8.38
CA GLY A 127 -30.87 -13.40 8.48
C GLY A 127 -30.90 -14.25 7.21
N GLU A 128 -30.81 -13.57 6.05
CA GLU A 128 -30.79 -14.20 4.72
C GLU A 128 -29.39 -14.24 4.10
N HIS A 129 -28.36 -13.80 4.84
CA HIS A 129 -26.96 -13.83 4.46
C HIS A 129 -26.64 -13.06 3.16
N TRP A 130 -27.13 -11.81 3.00
CA TRP A 130 -26.76 -10.97 1.87
C TRP A 130 -26.51 -9.53 2.27
N ALA A 131 -25.75 -8.83 1.43
CA ALA A 131 -25.55 -7.38 1.54
C ALA A 131 -25.66 -6.70 0.19
N ARG A 132 -26.31 -5.52 0.18
CA ARG A 132 -26.38 -4.65 -0.99
C ARG A 132 -25.43 -3.48 -0.81
N VAL A 133 -24.50 -3.32 -1.75
CA VAL A 133 -23.39 -2.36 -1.67
C VAL A 133 -23.20 -1.61 -2.97
N GLN A 134 -22.60 -0.44 -2.88
CA GLN A 134 -22.15 0.32 -4.05
C GLN A 134 -20.74 -0.13 -4.48
N PRO A 135 -20.37 0.03 -5.79
CA PRO A 135 -19.13 -0.53 -6.34
C PRO A 135 -17.82 0.04 -5.77
N GLY A 136 -17.83 1.21 -5.14
CA GLY A 136 -16.68 1.82 -4.48
C GLY A 136 -16.44 1.35 -3.04
N VAL A 137 -17.30 0.49 -2.49
CA VAL A 137 -17.10 -0.09 -1.15
C VAL A 137 -15.82 -0.91 -1.13
N VAL A 138 -14.95 -0.66 -0.15
CA VAL A 138 -13.73 -1.45 0.06
C VAL A 138 -14.08 -2.75 0.80
N ARG A 139 -13.57 -3.88 0.31
CA ARG A 139 -13.88 -5.23 0.82
C ARG A 139 -13.70 -5.35 2.34
N ASN A 140 -12.57 -4.92 2.89
CA ASN A 140 -12.32 -5.03 4.33
C ASN A 140 -13.30 -4.18 5.15
N ARG A 141 -13.69 -2.99 4.66
CA ARG A 141 -14.71 -2.16 5.32
C ARG A 141 -16.07 -2.86 5.40
N LEU A 142 -16.44 -3.60 4.34
CA LEU A 142 -17.65 -4.42 4.36
C LEU A 142 -17.53 -5.50 5.45
N ASN A 143 -16.43 -6.23 5.49
CA ASN A 143 -16.23 -7.31 6.43
C ASN A 143 -16.11 -6.85 7.90
N GLU A 144 -15.56 -5.65 8.14
CA GLU A 144 -15.60 -5.01 9.48
C GLU A 144 -17.03 -4.81 9.97
N LEU A 145 -17.95 -4.39 9.09
CA LEU A 145 -19.36 -4.21 9.41
C LEU A 145 -20.08 -5.55 9.61
N LEU A 146 -19.70 -6.60 8.87
CA LEU A 146 -20.30 -7.92 8.93
C LEU A 146 -19.82 -8.77 10.12
N ALA A 147 -18.64 -8.49 10.67
CA ALA A 147 -18.02 -9.27 11.74
C ALA A 147 -18.90 -9.46 12.99
N PRO A 148 -19.67 -8.46 13.50
CA PRO A 148 -20.60 -8.65 14.62
C PRO A 148 -21.69 -9.69 14.35
N HIS A 149 -22.03 -9.90 13.07
CA HIS A 149 -23.02 -10.90 12.64
C HIS A 149 -22.41 -12.28 12.38
N ARG A 150 -21.08 -12.44 12.58
CA ARG A 150 -20.31 -13.65 12.25
C ARG A 150 -20.40 -14.02 10.75
N LEU A 151 -20.58 -13.02 9.89
CA LEU A 151 -20.62 -13.12 8.44
C LEU A 151 -19.44 -12.40 7.82
N LEU A 152 -19.13 -12.79 6.57
CA LEU A 152 -18.13 -12.12 5.74
C LEU A 152 -18.49 -12.25 4.26
N PHE A 153 -18.01 -11.31 3.45
CA PHE A 153 -17.89 -11.50 2.00
C PHE A 153 -16.63 -12.34 1.76
N GLY A 154 -16.83 -13.61 1.40
CA GLY A 154 -15.79 -14.64 1.37
C GLY A 154 -14.64 -14.38 0.41
N PRO A 155 -14.88 -13.97 -0.86
CA PRO A 155 -13.79 -13.67 -1.80
C PRO A 155 -12.85 -12.62 -1.25
N GLU A 156 -11.55 -12.87 -1.39
CA GLU A 156 -10.53 -11.96 -0.91
C GLU A 156 -9.45 -11.70 -1.98
N THR A 157 -8.63 -10.68 -1.76
CA THR A 157 -7.48 -10.38 -2.60
C THR A 157 -6.32 -9.93 -1.71
N SER A 158 -5.09 -10.00 -2.19
CA SER A 158 -3.93 -9.39 -1.52
C SER A 158 -4.11 -7.88 -1.29
N THR A 159 -5.05 -7.28 -2.01
CA THR A 159 -5.39 -5.85 -1.96
C THR A 159 -6.67 -5.54 -1.16
N ALA A 160 -7.20 -6.49 -0.38
CA ALA A 160 -8.52 -6.43 0.27
C ALA A 160 -8.78 -5.16 1.10
N ASN A 161 -7.74 -4.55 1.68
CA ASN A 161 -7.83 -3.31 2.45
C ASN A 161 -8.00 -2.03 1.59
N ARG A 162 -8.03 -2.18 0.24
CA ARG A 162 -8.19 -1.09 -0.73
C ARG A 162 -8.96 -1.50 -2.00
N ALA A 163 -9.09 -2.80 -2.28
CA ALA A 163 -9.88 -3.32 -3.39
C ALA A 163 -11.35 -2.95 -3.22
N MET A 164 -11.93 -2.40 -4.27
CA MET A 164 -13.34 -1.99 -4.31
C MET A 164 -14.19 -3.10 -4.94
N ILE A 165 -15.41 -3.31 -4.43
CA ILE A 165 -16.32 -4.38 -4.88
C ILE A 165 -16.56 -4.33 -6.40
N GLY A 166 -16.73 -3.15 -7.01
CA GLY A 166 -16.89 -3.04 -8.45
C GLY A 166 -15.66 -3.49 -9.25
N GLY A 167 -14.45 -3.28 -8.71
CA GLY A 167 -13.21 -3.83 -9.28
C GLY A 167 -13.11 -5.35 -9.11
N MET A 168 -13.53 -5.88 -7.96
CA MET A 168 -13.59 -7.33 -7.70
C MET A 168 -14.59 -8.02 -8.63
N ILE A 169 -15.75 -7.40 -8.89
CA ILE A 169 -16.72 -7.87 -9.90
C ILE A 169 -16.05 -7.83 -11.28
N GLY A 170 -15.44 -6.71 -11.68
CA GLY A 170 -14.80 -6.57 -12.99
C GLY A 170 -13.74 -7.63 -13.29
N ASN A 171 -12.95 -8.02 -12.30
CA ASN A 171 -11.91 -9.04 -12.45
C ASN A 171 -12.36 -10.45 -12.03
N ASN A 172 -13.54 -10.63 -11.47
CA ASN A 172 -13.94 -11.86 -10.81
C ASN A 172 -12.91 -12.33 -9.77
N SER A 173 -12.48 -11.40 -8.89
CA SER A 173 -11.40 -11.63 -7.94
C SER A 173 -11.69 -12.75 -6.95
N CYS A 174 -10.63 -13.47 -6.56
CA CYS A 174 -10.61 -14.44 -5.47
C CYS A 174 -9.27 -14.38 -4.73
N GLY A 175 -8.95 -15.34 -3.86
CA GLY A 175 -7.72 -15.30 -3.06
C GLY A 175 -7.41 -16.62 -2.36
N MET A 176 -6.61 -16.59 -1.29
CA MET A 176 -6.08 -17.78 -0.59
C MET A 176 -7.15 -18.80 -0.21
N HIS A 177 -8.30 -18.34 0.29
CA HIS A 177 -9.40 -19.19 0.72
C HIS A 177 -10.39 -19.54 -0.40
N SER A 178 -10.01 -19.38 -1.68
CA SER A 178 -10.91 -19.66 -2.81
C SER A 178 -11.29 -21.13 -2.92
N ILE A 179 -10.52 -22.05 -2.35
CA ILE A 179 -10.91 -23.46 -2.24
C ILE A 179 -12.13 -23.67 -1.35
N VAL A 180 -12.42 -22.73 -0.44
CA VAL A 180 -13.62 -22.72 0.42
C VAL A 180 -14.68 -21.76 -0.15
N PHE A 181 -14.31 -20.50 -0.40
CA PHE A 181 -15.26 -19.43 -0.72
C PHE A 181 -15.48 -19.20 -2.22
N GLY A 182 -14.68 -19.82 -3.10
CA GLY A 182 -14.80 -19.57 -4.54
C GLY A 182 -14.31 -18.16 -4.92
N SER A 183 -14.99 -17.57 -5.91
CA SER A 183 -14.67 -16.26 -6.50
C SER A 183 -15.80 -15.26 -6.29
N THR A 184 -15.59 -14.01 -6.67
CA THR A 184 -16.60 -12.94 -6.60
C THR A 184 -17.87 -13.29 -7.38
N ARG A 185 -17.74 -14.03 -8.51
CA ARG A 185 -18.86 -14.53 -9.33
C ARG A 185 -19.79 -15.43 -8.55
N ASP A 186 -19.24 -16.30 -7.71
CA ASP A 186 -20.01 -17.26 -6.93
C ASP A 186 -20.86 -16.59 -5.84
N HIS A 187 -20.53 -15.33 -5.50
CA HIS A 187 -21.21 -14.52 -4.48
C HIS A 187 -22.02 -13.36 -5.05
N LEU A 188 -22.12 -13.21 -6.37
CA LEU A 188 -22.83 -12.08 -6.97
C LEU A 188 -24.28 -12.46 -7.30
N LEU A 189 -25.20 -12.16 -6.39
CA LEU A 189 -26.64 -12.51 -6.51
C LEU A 189 -27.36 -11.62 -7.53
N ALA A 190 -27.15 -10.31 -7.46
CA ALA A 190 -27.78 -9.33 -8.35
C ALA A 190 -26.92 -8.08 -8.55
N CYS A 191 -27.12 -7.40 -9.68
CA CYS A 191 -26.52 -6.10 -10.00
C CYS A 191 -27.55 -5.13 -10.57
N LYS A 192 -27.56 -3.89 -10.06
CA LYS A 192 -28.15 -2.75 -10.78
C LYS A 192 -27.10 -2.08 -11.63
N ALA A 193 -27.42 -1.75 -12.85
CA ALA A 193 -26.48 -1.17 -13.80
C ALA A 193 -27.16 -0.18 -14.74
N ILE A 194 -26.34 0.67 -15.36
CA ILE A 194 -26.73 1.55 -16.48
C ILE A 194 -26.14 0.96 -17.76
N LEU A 195 -26.99 0.70 -18.74
CA LEU A 195 -26.59 0.30 -20.09
C LEU A 195 -26.10 1.48 -20.93
N THR A 196 -25.49 1.22 -22.08
CA THR A 196 -24.90 2.26 -22.95
C THR A 196 -25.91 3.21 -23.59
N ASP A 197 -27.17 2.86 -23.62
CA ASP A 197 -28.27 3.73 -24.02
C ASP A 197 -28.80 4.66 -22.89
N GLY A 198 -28.25 4.50 -21.67
CA GLY A 198 -28.63 5.24 -20.46
C GLY A 198 -29.79 4.63 -19.67
N SER A 199 -30.30 3.45 -20.09
CA SER A 199 -31.38 2.76 -19.38
C SER A 199 -30.86 2.05 -18.12
N ASP A 200 -31.70 2.00 -17.08
CA ASP A 200 -31.43 1.20 -15.86
C ASP A 200 -31.89 -0.22 -16.06
N VAL A 201 -31.06 -1.15 -15.60
CA VAL A 201 -31.36 -2.57 -15.58
C VAL A 201 -31.01 -3.19 -14.22
N GLU A 202 -31.74 -4.26 -13.88
CA GLU A 202 -31.41 -5.12 -12.75
C GLU A 202 -31.20 -6.55 -13.26
N PHE A 203 -29.97 -7.02 -13.13
CA PHE A 203 -29.60 -8.40 -13.43
C PHE A 203 -29.66 -9.21 -12.14
N ARG A 204 -30.40 -10.30 -12.16
CA ARG A 204 -30.61 -11.26 -11.06
C ARG A 204 -30.89 -12.65 -11.61
N ALA A 205 -31.06 -13.63 -10.75
CA ALA A 205 -31.54 -14.94 -11.14
C ALA A 205 -32.96 -14.85 -11.76
N LEU A 206 -33.15 -15.52 -12.89
CA LEU A 206 -34.42 -15.56 -13.67
C LEU A 206 -34.79 -17.01 -13.94
N SER A 207 -36.04 -17.34 -13.64
CA SER A 207 -36.66 -18.58 -14.17
C SER A 207 -36.68 -18.56 -15.70
N PRO A 208 -36.82 -19.72 -16.37
CA PRO A 208 -36.97 -19.76 -17.83
C PRO A 208 -38.09 -18.88 -18.37
N ASP A 209 -39.24 -18.79 -17.69
CA ASP A 209 -40.36 -17.95 -18.10
C ASP A 209 -40.02 -16.45 -17.99
N GLU A 210 -39.34 -16.02 -16.91
CA GLU A 210 -38.89 -14.65 -16.76
C GLU A 210 -37.83 -14.29 -17.80
N PHE A 211 -36.91 -15.21 -18.10
CA PHE A 211 -35.93 -15.04 -19.17
C PHE A 211 -36.60 -14.81 -20.52
N HIS A 212 -37.62 -15.61 -20.87
CA HIS A 212 -38.34 -15.44 -22.12
C HIS A 212 -39.08 -14.09 -22.18
N LYS A 213 -39.69 -13.64 -21.08
CA LYS A 213 -40.28 -12.29 -21.02
C LYS A 213 -39.27 -11.17 -21.27
N LYS A 214 -38.04 -11.31 -20.74
CA LYS A 214 -36.94 -10.34 -21.02
C LYS A 214 -36.58 -10.28 -22.50
N ARG A 215 -36.62 -11.40 -23.24
CA ARG A 215 -36.38 -11.45 -24.69
C ARG A 215 -37.43 -10.66 -25.52
N GLU A 216 -38.64 -10.53 -25.01
CA GLU A 216 -39.74 -9.83 -25.68
C GLU A 216 -39.64 -8.30 -25.56
N LEU A 217 -38.78 -7.76 -24.70
CA LEU A 217 -38.61 -6.35 -24.50
C LEU A 217 -38.07 -5.67 -25.79
N PRO A 218 -38.69 -4.54 -26.24
CA PRO A 218 -38.21 -3.79 -27.40
C PRO A 218 -37.12 -2.78 -27.00
N THR A 219 -36.12 -3.23 -26.22
CA THR A 219 -35.06 -2.43 -25.61
C THR A 219 -33.72 -3.08 -25.81
N LEU A 220 -32.63 -2.34 -25.54
CA LEU A 220 -31.26 -2.88 -25.52
C LEU A 220 -31.14 -4.11 -24.60
N GLU A 221 -31.80 -4.08 -23.43
CA GLU A 221 -31.87 -5.25 -22.54
C GLU A 221 -32.48 -6.46 -23.26
N GLY A 222 -33.59 -6.29 -23.99
CA GLY A 222 -34.20 -7.36 -24.77
C GLY A 222 -33.30 -7.89 -25.89
N ASP A 223 -32.56 -7.02 -26.57
CA ASP A 223 -31.59 -7.42 -27.61
C ASP A 223 -30.48 -8.32 -27.04
N ILE A 224 -30.00 -8.01 -25.84
CA ILE A 224 -29.00 -8.82 -25.13
C ILE A 224 -29.54 -10.23 -24.86
N TYR A 225 -30.74 -10.35 -24.29
CA TYR A 225 -31.34 -11.66 -24.01
C TYR A 225 -31.67 -12.45 -25.28
N ARG A 226 -32.07 -11.77 -26.39
CA ARG A 226 -32.29 -12.41 -27.71
C ARG A 226 -30.98 -12.97 -28.27
N LEU A 227 -29.91 -12.17 -28.30
CA LEU A 227 -28.61 -12.64 -28.78
C LEU A 227 -28.15 -13.88 -28.03
N LEU A 228 -28.18 -13.83 -26.69
CA LEU A 228 -27.72 -14.95 -25.87
C LEU A 228 -28.53 -16.21 -26.13
N TYR A 229 -29.86 -16.09 -26.22
CA TYR A 229 -30.71 -17.24 -26.51
C TYR A 229 -30.42 -17.83 -27.91
N ASP A 230 -30.40 -17.00 -28.93
CA ASP A 230 -30.22 -17.44 -30.32
C ASP A 230 -28.86 -18.10 -30.52
N ARG A 231 -27.83 -17.63 -29.83
CA ARG A 231 -26.47 -18.18 -29.96
C ARG A 231 -26.25 -19.41 -29.07
N LEU A 232 -26.65 -19.37 -27.82
CA LEU A 232 -26.41 -20.45 -26.87
C LEU A 232 -27.37 -21.64 -27.04
N SER A 233 -28.48 -21.47 -27.78
CA SER A 233 -29.37 -22.57 -28.16
C SER A 233 -28.84 -23.41 -29.34
N ASP A 234 -27.82 -22.90 -30.07
CA ASP A 234 -27.21 -23.64 -31.20
C ASP A 234 -26.36 -24.81 -30.69
N PRO A 235 -26.68 -26.08 -31.01
CA PRO A 235 -25.87 -27.20 -30.57
C PRO A 235 -24.42 -27.20 -31.04
N ALA A 236 -24.11 -26.52 -32.15
CA ALA A 236 -22.74 -26.39 -32.61
C ALA A 236 -21.93 -25.38 -31.76
N VAL A 237 -22.58 -24.30 -31.30
CA VAL A 237 -22.00 -23.36 -30.35
C VAL A 237 -21.80 -24.01 -29.00
N GLN A 238 -22.79 -24.75 -28.48
CA GLN A 238 -22.71 -25.48 -27.23
C GLN A 238 -21.51 -26.45 -27.21
N ARG A 239 -21.34 -27.23 -28.26
CA ARG A 239 -20.19 -28.16 -28.40
C ARG A 239 -18.87 -27.39 -28.40
N SER A 240 -18.77 -26.29 -29.18
CA SER A 240 -17.57 -25.46 -29.24
C SER A 240 -17.19 -24.91 -27.87
N ILE A 241 -18.16 -24.43 -27.08
CA ILE A 241 -17.95 -23.95 -25.73
C ILE A 241 -17.41 -25.06 -24.82
N VAL A 242 -18.06 -26.24 -24.82
CA VAL A 242 -17.65 -27.35 -23.96
C VAL A 242 -16.25 -27.87 -24.32
N GLU A 243 -15.87 -27.86 -25.59
CA GLU A 243 -14.59 -28.40 -26.05
C GLU A 243 -13.44 -27.41 -25.85
N GLU A 244 -13.68 -26.10 -26.08
CA GLU A 244 -12.62 -25.12 -26.18
C GLU A 244 -12.37 -24.30 -24.90
N TYR A 245 -13.40 -24.11 -24.06
CA TYR A 245 -13.22 -23.45 -22.76
C TYR A 245 -12.35 -24.29 -21.81
N PRO A 246 -11.77 -23.66 -20.73
CA PRO A 246 -11.03 -24.40 -19.74
C PRO A 246 -11.79 -25.56 -19.14
N LYS A 247 -11.10 -26.62 -18.65
CA LYS A 247 -11.73 -27.75 -17.99
C LYS A 247 -12.71 -27.29 -16.89
N PRO A 248 -13.90 -27.90 -16.76
CA PRO A 248 -14.88 -27.51 -15.72
C PRO A 248 -14.38 -27.64 -14.28
N ALA A 249 -13.38 -28.48 -14.02
CA ALA A 249 -12.75 -28.64 -12.72
C ALA A 249 -11.91 -27.42 -12.30
N ILE A 250 -11.42 -26.64 -13.28
CA ILE A 250 -10.65 -25.43 -13.02
C ILE A 250 -11.61 -24.33 -12.54
N ARG A 251 -11.58 -24.02 -11.25
CA ARG A 251 -12.46 -23.01 -10.63
C ARG A 251 -11.98 -21.58 -10.90
N ARG A 252 -10.66 -21.38 -10.95
CA ARG A 252 -10.03 -20.09 -11.23
C ARG A 252 -9.87 -19.88 -12.72
N ARG A 253 -10.83 -19.18 -13.36
CA ARG A 253 -10.84 -18.97 -14.80
C ARG A 253 -11.58 -17.70 -15.21
N ASN A 254 -10.88 -16.82 -15.87
CA ASN A 254 -11.34 -15.52 -16.33
C ASN A 254 -10.98 -15.25 -17.80
N ASN A 255 -10.96 -16.29 -18.64
CA ASN A 255 -10.72 -16.11 -20.07
C ASN A 255 -11.98 -15.64 -20.79
N GLY A 256 -12.00 -14.41 -21.25
CA GLY A 256 -13.12 -13.81 -21.95
C GLY A 256 -14.39 -13.70 -21.08
N TYR A 257 -15.54 -13.68 -21.74
CA TYR A 257 -16.83 -13.74 -21.05
C TYR A 257 -17.20 -15.16 -20.68
N ALA A 258 -17.77 -15.38 -19.50
CA ALA A 258 -18.09 -16.71 -18.96
C ALA A 258 -19.36 -17.34 -19.60
N LEU A 259 -19.36 -17.51 -20.92
CA LEU A 259 -20.47 -18.06 -21.68
C LEU A 259 -20.75 -19.53 -21.34
N ASP A 260 -19.73 -20.25 -20.95
CA ASP A 260 -19.84 -21.64 -20.49
C ASP A 260 -20.64 -21.78 -19.19
N LEU A 261 -20.64 -20.77 -18.34
CA LEU A 261 -21.47 -20.77 -17.14
C LEU A 261 -22.93 -20.44 -17.44
N LEU A 262 -23.19 -19.50 -18.34
CA LEU A 262 -24.56 -19.23 -18.80
C LEU A 262 -25.20 -20.47 -19.47
N LEU A 263 -24.38 -21.22 -20.20
CA LEU A 263 -24.84 -22.47 -20.86
C LEU A 263 -25.36 -23.53 -19.87
N ARG A 264 -24.87 -23.53 -18.63
CA ARG A 264 -25.29 -24.44 -17.56
C ARG A 264 -26.63 -24.08 -16.93
N SER A 265 -27.23 -22.94 -17.29
CA SER A 265 -28.52 -22.50 -16.72
C SER A 265 -29.68 -23.34 -17.24
N SER A 266 -30.80 -23.36 -16.50
CA SER A 266 -32.04 -24.07 -16.83
C SER A 266 -32.65 -23.66 -18.16
N VAL A 267 -32.29 -22.50 -18.71
CA VAL A 267 -32.71 -22.05 -20.05
C VAL A 267 -32.09 -22.87 -21.16
N PHE A 268 -30.86 -23.38 -20.98
CA PHE A 268 -30.11 -24.11 -22.01
C PHE A 268 -29.82 -25.57 -21.63
N THR A 269 -29.79 -25.88 -20.33
CA THR A 269 -29.48 -27.23 -19.82
C THR A 269 -30.59 -27.68 -18.87
N PRO A 270 -31.31 -28.76 -19.20
CA PRO A 270 -32.35 -29.29 -18.30
C PRO A 270 -31.82 -29.60 -16.90
N GLY A 271 -32.52 -29.11 -15.86
CA GLY A 271 -32.12 -29.25 -14.46
C GLY A 271 -30.99 -28.29 -14.01
N GLY A 272 -30.58 -27.39 -14.86
CA GLY A 272 -29.64 -26.33 -14.50
C GLY A 272 -30.20 -25.32 -13.49
N GLN A 273 -29.35 -24.46 -12.95
CA GLN A 273 -29.77 -23.38 -12.09
C GLN A 273 -30.49 -22.27 -12.88
N ASP A 274 -31.18 -21.37 -12.20
CA ASP A 274 -31.77 -20.20 -12.81
C ASP A 274 -30.73 -19.37 -13.56
N PHE A 275 -31.12 -18.80 -14.69
CA PHE A 275 -30.25 -17.96 -15.49
C PHE A 275 -29.87 -16.68 -14.73
N ASN A 276 -28.60 -16.39 -14.59
CA ASN A 276 -28.16 -15.14 -13.98
C ASN A 276 -27.08 -14.44 -14.80
N MET A 277 -27.40 -13.26 -15.32
CA MET A 277 -26.45 -12.42 -16.08
C MET A 277 -25.25 -11.98 -15.25
N CYS A 278 -25.35 -11.99 -13.92
CA CYS A 278 -24.25 -11.65 -13.01
C CYS A 278 -23.02 -12.56 -13.22
N SER A 279 -23.23 -13.81 -13.65
CA SER A 279 -22.14 -14.73 -14.01
C SER A 279 -21.29 -14.21 -15.18
N LEU A 280 -21.90 -13.49 -16.12
CA LEU A 280 -21.21 -12.85 -17.23
C LEU A 280 -20.55 -11.53 -16.84
N LEU A 281 -21.20 -10.74 -15.95
CA LEU A 281 -20.69 -9.45 -15.49
C LEU A 281 -19.43 -9.61 -14.64
N ALA A 282 -19.37 -10.67 -13.82
CA ALA A 282 -18.16 -10.99 -13.07
C ALA A 282 -17.05 -11.47 -14.04
N GLY A 283 -15.96 -10.70 -14.13
CA GLY A 283 -14.89 -10.88 -15.10
C GLY A 283 -15.07 -10.11 -16.42
N SER A 284 -16.08 -9.25 -16.53
CA SER A 284 -16.30 -8.43 -17.74
C SER A 284 -15.43 -7.19 -17.84
N GLU A 285 -14.61 -6.89 -16.85
CA GLU A 285 -13.64 -5.76 -16.85
C GLU A 285 -14.27 -4.39 -17.17
N GLY A 286 -15.55 -4.19 -16.80
CA GLY A 286 -16.27 -2.95 -17.09
C GLY A 286 -16.51 -2.69 -18.58
N THR A 287 -16.58 -3.73 -19.41
CA THR A 287 -16.79 -3.62 -20.87
C THR A 287 -18.26 -3.70 -21.27
N LEU A 288 -19.16 -4.14 -20.39
CA LEU A 288 -20.56 -4.44 -20.73
C LEU A 288 -21.56 -3.40 -20.18
N CYS A 289 -21.42 -2.97 -18.96
CA CYS A 289 -22.31 -1.99 -18.33
C CYS A 289 -21.63 -1.22 -17.21
N VAL A 290 -22.30 -0.19 -16.67
CA VAL A 290 -21.83 0.57 -15.50
C VAL A 290 -22.60 0.09 -14.27
N VAL A 291 -21.96 -0.72 -13.42
CA VAL A 291 -22.57 -1.23 -12.18
C VAL A 291 -22.74 -0.08 -11.18
N THR A 292 -23.95 0.07 -10.62
CA THR A 292 -24.31 1.10 -9.63
C THR A 292 -24.52 0.53 -8.22
N GLU A 293 -25.05 -0.70 -8.12
CA GLU A 293 -25.22 -1.47 -6.89
C GLU A 293 -24.98 -2.95 -7.17
N ALA A 294 -24.51 -3.68 -6.18
CA ALA A 294 -24.36 -5.14 -6.19
C ALA A 294 -24.99 -5.73 -4.93
N THR A 295 -25.72 -6.83 -5.09
CA THR A 295 -26.18 -7.68 -3.98
C THR A 295 -25.26 -8.88 -3.89
N LEU A 296 -24.62 -9.04 -2.75
CA LEU A 296 -23.59 -10.04 -2.49
C LEU A 296 -24.10 -11.09 -1.51
N ASP A 297 -23.86 -12.34 -1.82
CA ASP A 297 -24.02 -13.46 -0.90
C ASP A 297 -22.93 -13.43 0.16
N LEU A 298 -23.28 -13.72 1.42
CA LEU A 298 -22.37 -13.68 2.56
C LEU A 298 -22.16 -15.08 3.13
N SER A 299 -20.91 -15.41 3.39
CA SER A 299 -20.52 -16.67 4.02
C SER A 299 -20.44 -16.51 5.53
N PRO A 300 -20.75 -17.56 6.30
CA PRO A 300 -20.36 -17.64 7.71
C PRO A 300 -18.83 -17.53 7.86
N MET A 301 -18.38 -16.89 8.95
CA MET A 301 -16.95 -16.89 9.30
C MET A 301 -16.47 -18.34 9.54
N LEU A 302 -15.22 -18.59 9.12
CA LEU A 302 -14.57 -19.86 9.41
C LEU A 302 -14.48 -20.12 10.93
N PRO A 303 -14.39 -21.38 11.37
CA PRO A 303 -14.14 -21.71 12.76
C PRO A 303 -12.91 -20.97 13.31
N PRO A 304 -12.90 -20.59 14.60
CA PRO A 304 -11.91 -19.63 15.10
C PRO A 304 -10.50 -20.20 15.37
N MET A 305 -10.37 -21.53 15.44
CA MET A 305 -9.07 -22.14 15.74
C MET A 305 -8.34 -22.45 14.45
N VAL A 306 -7.35 -21.62 14.17
CA VAL A 306 -6.54 -21.71 12.94
C VAL A 306 -5.15 -22.25 13.27
N GLY A 307 -4.69 -23.23 12.48
CA GLY A 307 -3.33 -23.74 12.50
C GLY A 307 -2.79 -23.97 11.10
N CYS A 308 -1.50 -23.75 10.91
CA CYS A 308 -0.81 -23.91 9.64
C CYS A 308 0.29 -24.98 9.74
N VAL A 309 0.25 -25.98 8.85
CA VAL A 309 1.37 -26.90 8.62
C VAL A 309 2.23 -26.32 7.51
N ALA A 310 3.48 -25.99 7.82
CA ALA A 310 4.47 -25.56 6.83
C ALA A 310 5.31 -26.73 6.35
N MET A 311 5.03 -27.23 5.15
CA MET A 311 5.71 -28.37 4.53
C MET A 311 6.90 -27.88 3.72
N HIS A 312 8.14 -28.29 4.08
CA HIS A 312 9.39 -27.82 3.48
C HIS A 312 9.98 -28.85 2.52
N PHE A 313 10.39 -28.40 1.31
CA PHE A 313 10.86 -29.29 0.23
C PHE A 313 12.14 -28.75 -0.43
N ASP A 314 12.97 -29.65 -0.94
CA ASP A 314 14.14 -29.36 -1.77
C ASP A 314 13.81 -29.36 -3.28
N ASP A 315 12.57 -29.65 -3.65
CA ASP A 315 12.07 -29.68 -5.03
C ASP A 315 10.65 -29.12 -5.12
N THR A 316 10.41 -28.22 -6.10
CA THR A 316 9.12 -27.58 -6.31
C THR A 316 8.07 -28.55 -6.83
N ILE A 317 8.45 -29.49 -7.69
CA ILE A 317 7.51 -30.45 -8.28
C ILE A 317 7.00 -31.41 -7.20
N GLU A 318 7.90 -31.89 -6.32
CA GLU A 318 7.54 -32.71 -5.16
C GLU A 318 6.53 -31.96 -4.25
N SER A 319 6.76 -30.66 -4.03
CA SER A 319 5.87 -29.86 -3.19
C SER A 319 4.45 -29.76 -3.78
N LEU A 320 4.33 -29.66 -5.11
CA LEU A 320 3.03 -29.65 -5.79
C LEU A 320 2.35 -31.03 -5.77
N GLN A 321 3.12 -32.12 -5.82
CA GLN A 321 2.57 -33.46 -5.60
C GLN A 321 2.06 -33.64 -4.16
N ALA A 322 2.75 -33.05 -3.17
CA ALA A 322 2.32 -33.04 -1.77
C ALA A 322 1.03 -32.23 -1.57
N THR A 323 0.76 -31.20 -2.41
CA THR A 323 -0.51 -30.48 -2.41
C THR A 323 -1.70 -31.41 -2.65
N LEU A 324 -1.58 -32.38 -3.58
CA LEU A 324 -2.64 -33.37 -3.85
C LEU A 324 -2.91 -34.26 -2.62
N VAL A 325 -1.90 -34.54 -1.83
CA VAL A 325 -2.07 -35.25 -0.55
C VAL A 325 -2.80 -34.37 0.46
N ALA A 326 -2.37 -33.09 0.60
CA ALA A 326 -2.95 -32.16 1.56
C ALA A 326 -4.44 -31.90 1.32
N LEU A 327 -4.88 -31.81 0.06
CA LEU A 327 -6.28 -31.57 -0.30
C LEU A 327 -7.26 -32.65 0.18
N LYS A 328 -6.79 -33.86 0.45
CA LYS A 328 -7.63 -34.94 1.01
C LYS A 328 -8.12 -34.64 2.43
N TYR A 329 -7.43 -33.76 3.13
CA TYR A 329 -7.73 -33.38 4.51
C TYR A 329 -8.61 -32.13 4.62
N ASN A 330 -9.16 -31.63 3.49
CA ASN A 330 -10.03 -30.45 3.41
C ASN A 330 -9.42 -29.21 4.11
N PRO A 331 -8.27 -28.71 3.64
CA PRO A 331 -7.68 -27.48 4.17
C PRO A 331 -8.52 -26.26 3.80
N THR A 332 -8.38 -25.18 4.57
CA THR A 332 -8.98 -23.88 4.26
C THR A 332 -8.12 -23.04 3.31
N ALA A 333 -6.80 -23.24 3.32
CA ALA A 333 -5.88 -22.70 2.32
C ALA A 333 -4.72 -23.68 2.07
N CYS A 334 -4.13 -23.62 0.86
CA CYS A 334 -2.95 -24.39 0.49
C CYS A 334 -2.09 -23.57 -0.49
N GLU A 335 -0.98 -23.00 0.01
CA GLU A 335 -0.24 -21.90 -0.63
C GLU A 335 1.25 -22.23 -0.81
N LEU A 336 1.79 -22.00 -2.01
CA LEU A 336 3.21 -22.20 -2.35
C LEU A 336 4.03 -20.93 -2.13
N PHE A 337 5.18 -21.08 -1.49
CA PHE A 337 6.29 -20.12 -1.41
C PHE A 337 7.50 -20.70 -2.14
N GLY A 338 7.95 -20.06 -3.22
CA GLY A 338 9.11 -20.50 -3.99
C GLY A 338 10.45 -19.98 -3.46
N ASP A 339 11.54 -20.53 -4.01
CA ASP A 339 12.93 -20.40 -3.56
C ASP A 339 13.42 -18.95 -3.43
N PHE A 340 13.09 -18.09 -4.41
CA PHE A 340 13.52 -16.69 -4.37
C PHE A 340 12.94 -15.96 -3.15
N HIS A 341 11.66 -16.17 -2.86
CA HIS A 341 10.98 -15.55 -1.74
C HIS A 341 11.56 -16.02 -0.40
N VAL A 342 11.82 -17.32 -0.29
CA VAL A 342 12.44 -17.93 0.89
C VAL A 342 13.85 -17.38 1.10
N ARG A 343 14.69 -17.35 0.05
CA ARG A 343 16.05 -16.81 0.12
C ARG A 343 16.06 -15.32 0.48
N GLN A 344 15.23 -14.51 -0.16
CA GLN A 344 15.12 -13.08 0.17
C GLN A 344 14.65 -12.84 1.61
N ALA A 345 13.73 -13.66 2.11
CA ALA A 345 13.32 -13.59 3.51
C ALA A 345 14.48 -13.90 4.46
N ILE A 346 15.26 -14.94 4.18
CA ILE A 346 16.44 -15.34 4.98
C ILE A 346 17.55 -14.28 4.88
N GLU A 347 17.84 -13.74 3.69
CA GLU A 347 18.87 -12.71 3.50
C GLU A 347 18.51 -11.39 4.18
N ASN A 348 17.26 -10.95 4.08
CA ASN A 348 16.79 -9.77 4.77
C ASN A 348 16.89 -9.89 6.29
N ASN A 349 16.70 -11.09 6.82
CA ASN A 349 16.89 -11.39 8.24
C ASN A 349 18.34 -11.16 8.72
N LYS A 350 19.33 -11.42 7.84
CA LYS A 350 20.76 -11.18 8.12
C LYS A 350 21.15 -9.70 8.07
N VAL A 351 20.48 -8.92 7.23
CA VAL A 351 20.87 -7.53 6.93
C VAL A 351 20.09 -6.50 7.78
N ASN A 352 18.80 -6.74 8.05
CA ASN A 352 17.96 -5.81 8.80
C ASN A 352 16.84 -6.57 9.54
N ALA A 353 17.11 -6.90 10.80
CA ALA A 353 16.19 -7.65 11.68
C ALA A 353 14.82 -6.94 11.94
N HIS A 354 14.71 -5.65 11.62
CA HIS A 354 13.49 -4.85 11.77
C HIS A 354 12.69 -4.69 10.45
N ASN A 355 13.07 -5.41 9.40
CA ASN A 355 12.27 -5.45 8.19
C ASN A 355 11.07 -6.39 8.40
N ILE A 356 9.88 -5.97 7.95
CA ILE A 356 8.65 -6.78 8.00
C ILE A 356 8.84 -8.20 7.44
N VAL A 357 9.69 -8.36 6.42
CA VAL A 357 10.02 -9.66 5.83
C VAL A 357 10.86 -10.50 6.79
N ALA A 358 11.87 -9.90 7.42
CA ALA A 358 12.77 -10.57 8.35
C ALA A 358 12.04 -11.05 9.63
N GLU A 359 11.20 -10.19 10.20
CA GLU A 359 10.42 -10.53 11.39
C GLU A 359 9.44 -11.68 11.14
N ASN A 360 8.88 -11.75 9.93
CA ASN A 360 7.85 -12.70 9.56
C ASN A 360 8.37 -13.98 8.87
N SER A 361 9.71 -14.19 8.78
CA SER A 361 10.32 -15.38 8.18
C SER A 361 10.90 -16.38 9.19
N ARG A 362 10.76 -16.14 10.49
CA ARG A 362 11.38 -16.96 11.57
C ARG A 362 10.84 -18.39 11.65
N TRP A 363 9.71 -18.67 11.04
CA TRP A 363 9.06 -19.97 10.99
C TRP A 363 9.66 -20.91 9.91
N ILE A 364 10.53 -20.40 9.02
CA ILE A 364 11.17 -21.19 7.97
C ILE A 364 12.25 -22.07 8.56
N VAL A 365 12.20 -23.38 8.22
CA VAL A 365 13.16 -24.39 8.68
C VAL A 365 14.15 -24.72 7.56
N GLY A 366 15.45 -24.60 7.83
CA GLY A 366 16.49 -24.91 6.86
C GLY A 366 16.61 -23.92 5.71
N ASN A 367 16.83 -24.42 4.50
CA ASN A 367 16.94 -23.63 3.27
C ASN A 367 16.15 -24.29 2.13
N PRO A 368 14.81 -24.35 2.24
CA PRO A 368 13.97 -25.05 1.28
C PRO A 368 13.97 -24.33 -0.08
N GLN A 369 13.82 -25.11 -1.16
CA GLN A 369 13.51 -24.58 -2.49
C GLN A 369 12.05 -24.17 -2.61
N SER A 370 11.16 -24.83 -1.87
CA SER A 370 9.75 -24.48 -1.80
C SER A 370 9.15 -24.87 -0.46
N ILE A 371 8.11 -24.14 -0.07
CA ILE A 371 7.29 -24.43 1.12
C ILE A 371 5.83 -24.43 0.69
N ILE A 372 5.08 -25.48 1.04
CA ILE A 372 3.61 -25.45 0.98
C ILE A 372 3.09 -25.20 2.39
N VAL A 373 2.31 -24.14 2.55
CA VAL A 373 1.59 -23.85 3.79
C VAL A 373 0.15 -24.34 3.65
N VAL A 374 -0.25 -25.24 4.53
CA VAL A 374 -1.60 -25.84 4.59
C VAL A 374 -2.29 -25.32 5.83
N GLU A 375 -3.40 -24.59 5.65
CA GLU A 375 -4.19 -24.05 6.75
C GLU A 375 -5.37 -24.94 7.06
N PHE A 376 -5.61 -25.17 8.35
CA PHE A 376 -6.82 -25.78 8.89
C PHE A 376 -7.50 -24.81 9.84
N SER A 377 -8.82 -24.67 9.69
CA SER A 377 -9.67 -23.82 10.54
C SER A 377 -10.77 -24.68 11.13
N GLU A 378 -10.75 -24.91 12.45
CA GLU A 378 -11.62 -25.83 13.16
C GLU A 378 -12.18 -25.19 14.46
N HIS A 379 -13.10 -25.89 15.11
CA HIS A 379 -13.67 -25.38 16.37
C HIS A 379 -12.70 -25.50 17.55
N THR A 380 -11.83 -26.52 17.53
CA THR A 380 -10.90 -26.78 18.62
C THR A 380 -9.48 -27.02 18.11
N ARG A 381 -8.49 -26.70 18.94
CA ARG A 381 -7.09 -26.99 18.68
C ARG A 381 -6.82 -28.48 18.42
N ARG A 382 -7.52 -29.36 19.14
CA ARG A 382 -7.39 -30.81 18.99
C ARG A 382 -7.81 -31.29 17.59
N GLU A 383 -8.84 -30.70 17.03
CA GLU A 383 -9.28 -31.04 15.66
C GLU A 383 -8.23 -30.61 14.62
N VAL A 384 -7.63 -29.41 14.78
CA VAL A 384 -6.53 -28.95 13.92
C VAL A 384 -5.33 -29.90 14.05
N GLU A 385 -4.92 -30.23 15.27
CA GLU A 385 -3.79 -31.13 15.54
C GLU A 385 -4.04 -32.52 14.95
N ALA A 386 -5.25 -33.04 15.01
CA ALA A 386 -5.60 -34.34 14.45
C ALA A 386 -5.46 -34.36 12.93
N LYS A 387 -5.97 -33.36 12.21
CA LYS A 387 -5.83 -33.23 10.75
C LYS A 387 -4.37 -33.04 10.34
N ALA A 388 -3.64 -32.15 11.03
CA ALA A 388 -2.24 -31.90 10.79
C ALA A 388 -1.39 -33.17 10.98
N SER A 389 -1.60 -33.91 12.06
CA SER A 389 -0.87 -35.15 12.36
C SER A 389 -1.16 -36.23 11.31
N ALA A 390 -2.42 -36.36 10.86
CA ALA A 390 -2.77 -37.32 9.81
C ALA A 390 -2.12 -36.97 8.46
N LEU A 391 -2.09 -35.68 8.09
CA LEU A 391 -1.39 -35.20 6.90
C LEU A 391 0.11 -35.50 6.98
N VAL A 392 0.76 -35.12 8.10
CA VAL A 392 2.20 -35.34 8.29
C VAL A 392 2.53 -36.83 8.22
N ALA A 393 1.76 -37.69 8.88
CA ALA A 393 1.99 -39.14 8.82
C ALA A 393 1.90 -39.71 7.39
N GLU A 394 0.98 -39.20 6.54
CA GLU A 394 0.91 -39.61 5.12
C GLU A 394 2.12 -39.11 4.33
N LEU A 395 2.59 -37.88 4.59
CA LEU A 395 3.76 -37.32 3.92
C LEU A 395 5.04 -38.08 4.31
N GLU A 396 5.23 -38.39 5.59
CA GLU A 396 6.34 -39.20 6.08
C GLU A 396 6.34 -40.60 5.46
N ALA A 397 5.17 -41.27 5.41
CA ALA A 397 5.04 -42.59 4.80
C ALA A 397 5.39 -42.56 3.31
N ARG A 398 5.12 -41.46 2.61
CA ARG A 398 5.44 -41.23 1.20
C ARG A 398 6.87 -40.68 1.00
N LYS A 399 7.59 -40.31 2.06
CA LYS A 399 8.90 -39.67 2.05
C LYS A 399 8.90 -38.34 1.29
N MET A 400 7.86 -37.51 1.49
CA MET A 400 7.69 -36.22 0.83
C MET A 400 8.02 -35.07 1.78
N GLY A 401 8.99 -34.23 1.38
CA GLY A 401 9.50 -33.14 2.18
C GLY A 401 10.41 -33.58 3.33
N TYR A 402 10.98 -32.60 4.07
CA TYR A 402 11.95 -32.89 5.15
C TYR A 402 11.58 -32.25 6.51
N ALA A 403 10.59 -31.33 6.55
CA ALA A 403 10.10 -30.73 7.78
C ALA A 403 8.64 -30.28 7.62
N TRP A 404 7.81 -30.50 8.66
CA TRP A 404 6.37 -30.21 8.63
C TRP A 404 5.90 -29.60 9.96
N PRO A 405 6.51 -28.49 10.45
CA PRO A 405 6.06 -27.87 11.70
C PRO A 405 4.63 -27.36 11.61
N LEU A 406 3.90 -27.47 12.74
CA LEU A 406 2.53 -26.93 12.92
C LEU A 406 2.61 -25.66 13.76
N TYR A 407 2.07 -24.57 13.24
CA TYR A 407 2.05 -23.25 13.84
C TYR A 407 0.64 -22.80 14.25
N PHE A 408 0.57 -21.99 15.34
CA PHE A 408 -0.66 -21.39 15.85
C PHE A 408 -0.43 -19.92 16.23
N GLY A 409 -1.54 -19.15 16.39
CA GLY A 409 -1.53 -17.78 16.90
C GLY A 409 -0.66 -16.84 16.09
N ASP A 410 0.26 -16.12 16.74
CA ASP A 410 1.10 -15.10 16.10
C ASP A 410 1.96 -15.64 14.93
N ASP A 411 2.36 -16.89 14.96
CA ASP A 411 3.15 -17.48 13.87
C ASP A 411 2.30 -17.69 12.61
N VAL A 412 1.02 -18.00 12.75
CA VAL A 412 0.09 -18.05 11.60
C VAL A 412 -0.02 -16.66 10.97
N GLU A 413 -0.16 -15.59 11.76
CA GLU A 413 -0.22 -14.22 11.22
C GLU A 413 1.11 -13.82 10.54
N ARG A 414 2.26 -14.25 11.07
CA ARG A 414 3.58 -14.04 10.43
C ARG A 414 3.65 -14.72 9.06
N ILE A 415 3.19 -15.97 8.95
CA ILE A 415 3.14 -16.71 7.69
C ILE A 415 2.33 -15.93 6.65
N TRP A 416 1.12 -15.53 7.00
CA TRP A 416 0.23 -14.83 6.08
C TRP A 416 0.67 -13.40 5.77
N THR A 417 1.34 -12.73 6.72
CA THR A 417 1.96 -11.41 6.48
C THR A 417 3.09 -11.52 5.46
N LEU A 418 3.93 -12.55 5.56
CA LEU A 418 4.97 -12.81 4.55
C LEU A 418 4.34 -13.11 3.18
N ARG A 419 3.29 -13.94 3.12
CA ARG A 419 2.58 -14.27 1.87
C ARG A 419 2.04 -13.04 1.15
N ARG A 420 1.41 -12.12 1.89
CA ARG A 420 0.89 -10.87 1.34
C ARG A 420 1.99 -9.92 0.85
N ALA A 421 3.20 -10.02 1.37
CA ALA A 421 4.34 -9.16 1.00
C ALA A 421 5.09 -9.62 -0.27
N LEU A 422 4.85 -10.84 -0.78
CA LEU A 422 5.63 -11.43 -1.89
C LEU A 422 5.68 -10.55 -3.14
N GLY A 423 4.56 -9.98 -3.55
CA GLY A 423 4.50 -9.10 -4.73
C GLY A 423 5.38 -7.85 -4.62
N GLY A 424 5.58 -7.34 -3.40
CA GLY A 424 6.48 -6.22 -3.16
C GLY A 424 7.95 -6.62 -3.12
N ILE A 425 8.25 -7.79 -2.58
CA ILE A 425 9.61 -8.34 -2.51
C ILE A 425 10.19 -8.46 -3.92
N ASN A 426 9.41 -8.90 -4.89
CA ASN A 426 9.83 -9.02 -6.30
C ASN A 426 10.32 -7.69 -6.90
N ASN A 427 9.75 -6.56 -6.47
CA ASN A 427 10.10 -5.22 -6.97
C ASN A 427 11.20 -4.52 -6.15
N SER A 428 11.76 -5.15 -5.13
CA SER A 428 12.80 -4.56 -4.29
C SER A 428 14.19 -4.54 -4.96
N LYS A 429 14.40 -5.28 -6.04
CA LYS A 429 15.68 -5.40 -6.75
C LYS A 429 16.05 -4.06 -7.43
N PRO A 430 17.26 -3.50 -7.14
CA PRO A 430 17.72 -2.30 -7.81
C PRO A 430 17.98 -2.50 -9.31
N GLY A 431 17.89 -1.44 -10.09
CA GLY A 431 18.29 -1.44 -11.51
C GLY A 431 17.13 -1.42 -12.50
N ASP A 432 17.45 -1.73 -13.76
CA ASP A 432 16.51 -1.65 -14.89
C ASP A 432 15.78 -2.97 -15.18
N VAL A 433 16.26 -4.07 -14.61
CA VAL A 433 15.53 -5.34 -14.61
C VAL A 433 14.38 -5.24 -13.62
N LYS A 434 13.16 -5.45 -14.12
CA LYS A 434 11.92 -5.35 -13.33
C LYS A 434 11.24 -6.71 -13.26
N SER A 435 10.48 -6.94 -12.21
CA SER A 435 9.53 -8.06 -12.15
C SER A 435 8.27 -7.72 -12.93
N PHE A 436 7.71 -8.71 -13.63
CA PHE A 436 6.47 -8.58 -14.37
C PHE A 436 5.54 -9.73 -14.05
N ASP A 437 4.30 -9.36 -13.76
CA ASP A 437 3.16 -10.24 -13.55
C ASP A 437 2.54 -10.64 -14.91
N LEU A 438 3.38 -11.19 -15.81
CA LEU A 438 3.08 -11.39 -17.22
C LEU A 438 2.37 -12.72 -17.47
N ILE A 439 2.96 -13.79 -16.96
CA ILE A 439 2.51 -15.18 -17.10
C ILE A 439 2.14 -15.78 -15.74
N GLU A 440 1.85 -14.92 -14.79
CA GLU A 440 1.77 -15.26 -13.37
C GLU A 440 0.41 -15.83 -12.95
N ASP A 441 -0.64 -15.67 -13.76
CA ASP A 441 -2.04 -15.92 -13.38
C ASP A 441 -2.61 -17.17 -14.07
N CYS A 442 -1.73 -18.12 -14.40
CA CYS A 442 -2.13 -19.32 -15.13
C CYS A 442 -2.71 -20.38 -14.17
N ALA A 443 -3.90 -20.89 -14.51
CA ALA A 443 -4.54 -21.97 -13.78
C ALA A 443 -4.71 -23.21 -14.65
N VAL A 444 -4.39 -24.36 -14.07
CA VAL A 444 -4.64 -25.68 -14.65
C VAL A 444 -5.40 -26.55 -13.64
N ASP A 445 -5.87 -27.71 -14.05
CA ASP A 445 -6.39 -28.68 -13.10
C ASP A 445 -5.32 -29.01 -12.06
N VAL A 446 -5.70 -29.08 -10.78
CA VAL A 446 -4.73 -29.29 -9.70
C VAL A 446 -3.92 -30.58 -9.88
N GLU A 447 -4.51 -31.60 -10.50
CA GLU A 447 -3.85 -32.87 -10.83
C GLU A 447 -2.78 -32.70 -11.92
N ASP A 448 -2.98 -31.75 -12.86
CA ASP A 448 -2.06 -31.46 -13.94
C ASP A 448 -0.93 -30.50 -13.50
N GLN A 449 -1.06 -29.82 -12.36
CA GLN A 449 -0.17 -28.73 -11.93
C GLN A 449 1.32 -29.15 -11.84
N PRO A 450 1.69 -30.32 -11.28
CA PRO A 450 3.10 -30.73 -11.23
C PRO A 450 3.73 -30.83 -12.62
N GLU A 451 3.02 -31.43 -13.58
CA GLU A 451 3.53 -31.59 -14.95
C GLU A 451 3.54 -30.28 -15.73
N TYR A 452 2.53 -29.42 -15.54
CA TYR A 452 2.48 -28.08 -16.11
C TYR A 452 3.69 -27.26 -15.65
N VAL A 453 3.99 -27.24 -14.35
CA VAL A 453 5.11 -26.49 -13.77
C VAL A 453 6.43 -27.05 -14.27
N ARG A 454 6.61 -28.35 -14.34
CA ARG A 454 7.82 -28.99 -14.89
C ARG A 454 8.11 -28.52 -16.33
N GLN A 455 7.09 -28.53 -17.19
CA GLN A 455 7.22 -28.09 -18.59
C GLN A 455 7.45 -26.56 -18.68
N LEU A 456 6.79 -25.77 -17.84
CA LEU A 456 6.95 -24.34 -17.79
C LEU A 456 8.38 -23.96 -17.42
N GLU A 457 8.91 -24.54 -16.33
CA GLU A 457 10.26 -24.28 -15.87
C GLU A 457 11.32 -24.67 -16.91
N GLU A 458 11.14 -25.81 -17.57
CA GLU A 458 12.02 -26.24 -18.67
C GLU A 458 12.06 -25.20 -19.80
N LYS A 459 10.89 -24.69 -20.22
CA LYS A 459 10.81 -23.65 -21.26
C LYS A 459 11.47 -22.35 -20.82
N LEU A 460 11.24 -21.90 -19.57
CA LEU A 460 11.81 -20.67 -19.02
C LEU A 460 13.34 -20.77 -18.90
N ARG A 461 13.86 -21.89 -18.37
CA ARG A 461 15.31 -22.14 -18.26
C ARG A 461 15.98 -22.21 -19.65
N ASN A 462 15.37 -22.91 -20.61
CA ASN A 462 15.86 -22.98 -21.99
C ASN A 462 15.84 -21.61 -22.69
N GLY A 463 14.88 -20.74 -22.31
CA GLY A 463 14.81 -19.34 -22.77
C GLY A 463 15.75 -18.37 -22.03
N GLY A 464 16.52 -18.85 -21.04
CA GLY A 464 17.42 -18.01 -20.24
C GLY A 464 16.68 -16.99 -19.36
N VAL A 465 15.41 -17.27 -18.99
CA VAL A 465 14.56 -16.37 -18.22
C VAL A 465 14.81 -16.57 -16.73
N GLN A 466 15.04 -15.48 -15.99
CA GLN A 466 14.99 -15.49 -14.55
C GLN A 466 13.54 -15.38 -14.07
N PHE A 467 13.15 -16.23 -13.15
CA PHE A 467 11.78 -16.26 -12.63
C PHE A 467 11.74 -16.67 -11.15
N THR A 468 10.61 -16.44 -10.52
CA THR A 468 10.23 -16.96 -9.22
C THR A 468 8.76 -17.39 -9.23
N GLN A 469 8.38 -18.27 -8.33
CA GLN A 469 7.04 -18.82 -8.28
C GLN A 469 6.44 -18.70 -6.89
N SER A 470 5.14 -18.45 -6.87
CA SER A 470 4.25 -18.70 -5.75
C SER A 470 2.94 -19.21 -6.32
N ALA A 471 2.08 -19.83 -5.51
CA ALA A 471 0.84 -20.37 -6.02
C ALA A 471 -0.26 -20.39 -4.96
N HIS A 472 -1.50 -20.26 -5.45
CA HIS A 472 -2.67 -20.82 -4.77
C HIS A 472 -2.74 -22.31 -5.16
N ALA A 473 -1.82 -23.09 -4.61
CA ALA A 473 -1.54 -24.45 -5.07
C ALA A 473 -2.78 -25.36 -4.96
N GLY A 474 -3.56 -25.21 -3.88
CA GLY A 474 -4.81 -25.94 -3.69
C GLY A 474 -5.90 -25.63 -4.72
N ALA A 475 -5.78 -24.53 -5.46
CA ALA A 475 -6.70 -24.14 -6.52
C ALA A 475 -6.15 -24.35 -7.94
N GLY A 476 -4.95 -24.91 -8.08
CA GLY A 476 -4.31 -25.16 -9.39
C GLY A 476 -3.78 -23.90 -10.08
N GLU A 477 -3.66 -22.77 -9.38
CA GLU A 477 -3.19 -21.50 -9.95
C GLU A 477 -1.76 -21.18 -9.51
N LEU A 478 -0.93 -20.80 -10.48
CA LEU A 478 0.49 -20.54 -10.34
C LEU A 478 0.82 -19.08 -10.66
N HIS A 479 1.50 -18.40 -9.74
CA HIS A 479 2.04 -17.07 -9.97
C HIS A 479 3.53 -17.16 -10.33
N THR A 480 3.85 -17.18 -11.63
CA THR A 480 5.21 -17.16 -12.15
C THR A 480 5.64 -15.75 -12.52
N ILE A 481 6.38 -15.11 -11.65
CA ILE A 481 6.92 -13.77 -11.86
C ILE A 481 8.24 -13.87 -12.64
N VAL A 482 8.36 -13.12 -13.73
CA VAL A 482 9.56 -13.09 -14.56
C VAL A 482 10.32 -11.78 -14.43
N PHE A 483 11.66 -11.85 -14.55
CA PHE A 483 12.54 -10.69 -14.47
C PHE A 483 13.11 -10.37 -15.84
N LEU A 484 12.79 -9.18 -16.36
CA LEU A 484 13.29 -8.72 -17.65
C LEU A 484 13.54 -7.21 -17.67
N ASN A 485 14.32 -6.75 -18.65
CA ASN A 485 14.58 -5.32 -18.82
C ASN A 485 13.72 -4.73 -19.95
N PRO A 486 12.59 -4.08 -19.65
CA PRO A 486 11.69 -3.53 -20.66
C PRO A 486 12.25 -2.29 -21.38
N LYS A 487 13.37 -1.73 -20.89
CA LYS A 487 14.08 -0.61 -21.51
C LYS A 487 14.98 -1.05 -22.66
N THR A 488 14.98 -2.33 -23.00
CA THR A 488 15.74 -2.90 -24.13
C THR A 488 14.80 -3.57 -25.15
N ARG A 489 15.16 -3.53 -26.43
CA ARG A 489 14.42 -4.22 -27.50
C ARG A 489 14.37 -5.73 -27.26
N GLU A 490 15.43 -6.30 -26.69
CA GLU A 490 15.49 -7.72 -26.32
C GLU A 490 14.49 -8.05 -25.23
N GLY A 491 14.39 -7.21 -24.17
CA GLY A 491 13.41 -7.40 -23.11
C GLY A 491 11.97 -7.33 -23.58
N VAL A 492 11.65 -6.43 -24.54
CA VAL A 492 10.31 -6.35 -25.14
C VAL A 492 10.02 -7.58 -26.02
N ARG A 493 11.02 -8.09 -26.79
CA ARG A 493 10.85 -9.36 -27.52
C ARG A 493 10.64 -10.54 -26.60
N LEU A 494 11.40 -10.59 -25.50
CA LEU A 494 11.24 -11.62 -24.47
C LEU A 494 9.84 -11.56 -23.80
N TYR A 495 9.33 -10.35 -23.54
CA TYR A 495 7.98 -10.11 -23.02
C TYR A 495 6.93 -10.79 -23.92
N ARG A 496 6.98 -10.56 -25.23
CA ARG A 496 6.05 -11.16 -26.19
C ARG A 496 6.21 -12.69 -26.31
N TRP A 497 7.45 -13.17 -26.42
CA TRP A 497 7.75 -14.60 -26.51
C TRP A 497 7.21 -15.40 -25.32
N LEU A 498 7.29 -14.84 -24.11
CA LEU A 498 6.77 -15.47 -22.90
C LEU A 498 5.26 -15.71 -23.01
N LEU A 499 4.49 -14.71 -23.38
CA LEU A 499 3.03 -14.85 -23.52
C LEU A 499 2.64 -15.81 -24.63
N GLU A 500 3.33 -15.77 -25.78
CA GLU A 500 3.10 -16.71 -26.90
C GLU A 500 3.41 -18.17 -26.48
N THR A 501 4.50 -18.37 -25.77
CA THR A 501 4.94 -19.69 -25.31
C THR A 501 4.01 -20.24 -24.24
N VAL A 502 3.68 -19.43 -23.23
CA VAL A 502 2.89 -19.88 -22.09
C VAL A 502 1.42 -20.05 -22.44
N SER A 503 0.85 -19.17 -23.30
CA SER A 503 -0.54 -19.36 -23.77
C SER A 503 -0.71 -20.68 -24.53
N SER A 504 0.30 -21.08 -25.30
CA SER A 504 0.28 -22.39 -26.00
C SER A 504 0.39 -23.57 -25.03
N LEU A 505 1.24 -23.45 -24.00
CA LEU A 505 1.38 -24.47 -22.96
C LEU A 505 0.10 -24.61 -22.13
N VAL A 506 -0.47 -23.51 -21.64
CA VAL A 506 -1.72 -23.53 -20.85
C VAL A 506 -2.87 -24.12 -21.67
N LYS A 507 -2.99 -23.78 -22.97
CA LYS A 507 -3.99 -24.36 -23.87
C LYS A 507 -3.86 -25.87 -23.98
N SER A 508 -2.64 -26.42 -23.99
CA SER A 508 -2.44 -27.87 -24.09
C SER A 508 -2.99 -28.64 -22.87
N PHE A 509 -3.09 -27.99 -21.72
CA PHE A 509 -3.73 -28.51 -20.51
C PHE A 509 -5.23 -28.15 -20.41
N ARG A 510 -5.80 -27.48 -21.42
CA ARG A 510 -7.13 -26.85 -21.33
C ARG A 510 -7.27 -26.00 -20.07
N GLY A 511 -6.20 -25.27 -19.73
CA GLY A 511 -6.12 -24.35 -18.60
C GLY A 511 -6.66 -22.97 -18.91
N SER A 512 -6.55 -22.07 -17.94
CA SER A 512 -6.88 -20.66 -18.02
C SER A 512 -5.62 -19.81 -17.98
N LEU A 513 -5.44 -18.92 -18.95
CA LEU A 513 -4.32 -17.97 -18.97
C LEU A 513 -4.52 -16.82 -17.96
N ALA A 514 -5.77 -16.58 -17.54
CA ALA A 514 -6.17 -15.66 -16.51
C ALA A 514 -7.00 -16.40 -15.44
N GLY A 515 -6.42 -16.62 -14.28
CA GLY A 515 -7.08 -17.29 -13.16
C GLY A 515 -7.99 -16.34 -12.37
N GLU A 516 -7.41 -15.26 -11.83
CA GLU A 516 -8.11 -14.28 -11.00
C GLU A 516 -7.88 -12.82 -11.41
N HIS A 517 -6.78 -12.51 -12.15
CA HIS A 517 -6.40 -11.13 -12.48
C HIS A 517 -7.06 -10.60 -13.76
N GLY A 518 -7.72 -11.44 -14.55
CA GLY A 518 -8.39 -11.09 -15.79
C GLY A 518 -7.47 -11.04 -17.01
N ASP A 519 -8.06 -10.85 -18.18
CA ASP A 519 -7.32 -10.79 -19.45
C ASP A 519 -6.67 -9.42 -19.67
N GLY A 520 -7.40 -8.35 -19.41
CA GLY A 520 -6.96 -6.96 -19.60
C GLY A 520 -6.43 -6.67 -20.99
N ARG A 521 -5.32 -5.94 -21.05
CA ARG A 521 -4.52 -5.72 -22.26
C ARG A 521 -3.45 -6.78 -22.44
N MET A 522 -3.07 -7.43 -21.38
CA MET A 522 -1.92 -8.34 -21.33
C MET A 522 -2.21 -9.66 -22.03
N ARG A 523 -3.36 -10.23 -21.78
CA ARG A 523 -3.73 -11.60 -22.17
C ARG A 523 -4.80 -11.65 -23.24
N ALA A 524 -5.61 -10.61 -23.41
CA ALA A 524 -6.76 -10.59 -24.32
C ALA A 524 -6.39 -10.83 -25.79
N GLU A 525 -5.18 -10.48 -26.26
CA GLU A 525 -4.69 -10.81 -27.61
C GLU A 525 -4.69 -12.33 -27.85
N PHE A 526 -4.53 -13.13 -26.79
CA PHE A 526 -4.41 -14.59 -26.89
C PHE A 526 -5.75 -15.33 -26.69
N LEU A 527 -6.86 -14.62 -26.44
CA LEU A 527 -8.19 -15.24 -26.24
C LEU A 527 -8.64 -16.12 -27.40
N PRO A 528 -8.45 -15.77 -28.68
CA PRO A 528 -8.81 -16.68 -29.80
C PRO A 528 -8.13 -18.04 -29.69
N ARG A 529 -6.87 -18.08 -29.19
CA ARG A 529 -6.16 -19.34 -28.89
C ARG A 529 -6.75 -20.07 -27.69
N MET A 530 -7.07 -19.30 -26.62
CA MET A 530 -7.51 -19.93 -25.35
C MET A 530 -8.90 -20.55 -25.42
N ILE A 531 -9.86 -19.85 -26.02
CA ILE A 531 -11.27 -20.28 -26.04
C ILE A 531 -11.76 -20.69 -27.45
N GLY A 532 -10.88 -20.67 -28.45
CA GLY A 532 -11.23 -20.96 -29.85
C GLY A 532 -11.82 -19.75 -30.58
N GLU A 533 -11.53 -19.64 -31.89
CA GLU A 533 -11.94 -18.49 -32.71
C GLU A 533 -13.45 -18.29 -32.74
N LYS A 534 -14.24 -19.36 -32.82
CA LYS A 534 -15.72 -19.27 -32.85
C LYS A 534 -16.29 -18.64 -31.55
N ASN A 535 -15.77 -19.08 -30.42
CA ASN A 535 -16.19 -18.58 -29.10
C ASN A 535 -15.70 -17.15 -28.88
N TYR A 536 -14.52 -16.80 -29.39
CA TYR A 536 -14.04 -15.43 -29.39
C TYR A 536 -14.94 -14.50 -30.21
N GLN A 537 -15.38 -14.92 -31.40
CA GLN A 537 -16.35 -14.16 -32.20
C GLN A 537 -17.70 -14.02 -31.48
N LEU A 538 -18.12 -15.02 -30.70
CA LEU A 538 -19.29 -14.90 -29.84
C LEU A 538 -19.09 -13.87 -28.73
N CYS A 539 -17.92 -13.83 -28.09
CA CYS A 539 -17.57 -12.75 -27.15
C CYS A 539 -17.59 -11.36 -27.80
N CYS A 540 -17.14 -11.23 -29.06
CA CYS A 540 -17.26 -10.00 -29.84
C CYS A 540 -18.74 -9.61 -30.03
N ALA A 541 -19.59 -10.56 -30.40
CA ALA A 541 -21.03 -10.32 -30.61
C ALA A 541 -21.73 -9.89 -29.29
N VAL A 542 -21.39 -10.52 -28.18
CA VAL A 542 -21.88 -10.10 -26.84
C VAL A 542 -21.49 -8.64 -26.55
N LYS A 543 -20.22 -8.31 -26.72
CA LYS A 543 -19.74 -6.94 -26.54
C LYS A 543 -20.50 -5.94 -27.42
N ASP A 544 -20.63 -6.26 -28.72
CA ASP A 544 -21.28 -5.37 -29.69
C ASP A 544 -22.77 -5.16 -29.40
N THR A 545 -23.42 -6.15 -28.77
CA THR A 545 -24.83 -6.00 -28.37
C THR A 545 -24.98 -5.18 -27.11
N PHE A 546 -24.15 -5.40 -26.08
CA PHE A 546 -24.16 -4.58 -24.86
C PHE A 546 -23.69 -3.14 -25.12
N ASP A 547 -22.74 -2.97 -26.02
CA ASP A 547 -22.07 -1.69 -26.29
C ASP A 547 -21.89 -1.46 -27.80
N PRO A 548 -22.99 -1.14 -28.51
CA PRO A 548 -22.97 -0.99 -29.96
C PRO A 548 -22.04 0.11 -30.47
N LEU A 549 -21.69 1.07 -29.63
CA LEU A 549 -20.83 2.19 -29.97
C LEU A 549 -19.36 1.98 -29.54
N GLY A 550 -19.05 0.90 -28.83
CA GLY A 550 -17.72 0.59 -28.35
C GLY A 550 -17.18 1.59 -27.31
N LEU A 551 -18.05 2.08 -26.42
CA LEU A 551 -17.74 3.13 -25.45
C LEU A 551 -17.04 2.59 -24.21
N LEU A 552 -17.51 1.44 -23.68
CA LEU A 552 -17.11 0.92 -22.39
C LEU A 552 -15.80 0.16 -22.49
N ASN A 553 -14.75 0.70 -21.91
CA ASN A 553 -13.43 0.13 -21.76
C ASN A 553 -12.89 -0.57 -23.02
N PRO A 554 -12.81 0.11 -24.18
CA PRO A 554 -12.44 -0.51 -25.44
C PRO A 554 -11.04 -1.12 -25.41
N GLY A 555 -10.83 -2.21 -26.18
CA GLY A 555 -9.55 -2.91 -26.27
C GLY A 555 -9.25 -3.79 -25.05
N LYS A 556 -10.26 -4.17 -24.28
CA LYS A 556 -10.20 -5.17 -23.21
C LYS A 556 -11.09 -6.34 -23.58
N ILE A 557 -10.67 -7.57 -23.24
CA ILE A 557 -11.33 -8.83 -23.57
C ILE A 557 -11.41 -9.04 -25.08
N VAL A 558 -12.07 -8.16 -25.82
CA VAL A 558 -12.20 -8.26 -27.28
C VAL A 558 -11.49 -7.13 -28.00
N ARG A 559 -10.96 -7.40 -29.19
CA ARG A 559 -10.25 -6.44 -30.04
C ARG A 559 -9.11 -5.74 -29.30
N ALA A 560 -8.37 -6.52 -28.51
CA ALA A 560 -7.20 -6.02 -27.77
C ALA A 560 -6.11 -5.54 -28.72
N MET A 561 -5.38 -4.52 -28.28
CA MET A 561 -4.13 -4.13 -28.94
C MET A 561 -3.04 -5.20 -28.70
N PRO A 562 -1.99 -5.24 -29.52
CA PRO A 562 -0.84 -6.10 -29.25
C PRO A 562 -0.30 -5.88 -27.83
N THR A 563 0.06 -6.97 -27.18
CA THR A 563 0.45 -6.98 -25.75
C THR A 563 1.71 -6.16 -25.46
N ASP A 564 2.57 -5.96 -26.45
CA ASP A 564 3.85 -5.22 -26.35
C ASP A 564 3.72 -3.72 -26.69
N VAL A 565 2.50 -3.20 -26.86
CA VAL A 565 2.22 -1.80 -27.16
C VAL A 565 1.83 -1.02 -25.92
N SER A 566 2.24 0.25 -25.85
CA SER A 566 1.98 1.17 -24.72
C SER A 566 2.56 0.69 -23.38
N LEU A 567 3.72 0.07 -23.41
CA LEU A 567 4.45 -0.28 -22.21
C LEU A 567 4.92 0.99 -21.46
N ARG A 568 4.94 0.91 -20.15
CA ARG A 568 5.36 2.00 -19.23
C ARG A 568 6.80 2.45 -19.48
N TYR A 569 7.66 1.53 -19.92
CA TYR A 569 9.07 1.77 -20.23
C TYR A 569 9.31 1.64 -21.73
N SER A 570 10.15 2.52 -22.28
CA SER A 570 10.50 2.53 -23.70
C SER A 570 11.93 2.00 -23.92
N PRO A 571 12.14 1.05 -24.84
CA PRO A 571 13.47 0.54 -25.14
C PRO A 571 14.39 1.57 -25.83
N ASP A 572 13.84 2.64 -26.37
CA ASP A 572 14.59 3.65 -27.12
C ASP A 572 15.00 4.86 -26.26
N LYS A 573 14.69 4.85 -24.97
CA LYS A 573 15.06 5.92 -24.03
C LYS A 573 16.19 5.50 -23.11
N ALA A 574 17.28 6.27 -23.17
CA ALA A 574 18.32 6.18 -22.15
C ALA A 574 17.79 6.62 -20.78
N THR A 575 18.16 5.92 -19.72
CA THR A 575 17.91 6.37 -18.36
C THR A 575 18.86 7.53 -18.06
N PRO A 576 18.37 8.76 -17.82
CA PRO A 576 19.23 9.92 -17.58
C PRO A 576 19.96 9.75 -16.25
N GLU A 577 21.23 10.15 -16.23
CA GLU A 577 21.97 10.37 -15.00
C GLU A 577 21.55 11.72 -14.39
N ILE A 578 21.20 11.72 -13.12
CA ILE A 578 20.69 12.89 -12.40
C ILE A 578 21.59 13.13 -11.20
N ALA A 579 22.23 14.28 -11.15
CA ALA A 579 23.00 14.71 -9.99
C ALA A 579 22.06 14.94 -8.79
N THR A 580 22.43 14.43 -7.62
CA THR A 580 21.61 14.46 -6.42
C THR A 580 22.43 14.85 -5.18
N TRP A 581 21.74 15.35 -4.17
CA TRP A 581 22.32 15.68 -2.86
C TRP A 581 22.38 14.46 -1.93
N PHE A 582 21.31 13.64 -1.92
CA PHE A 582 21.37 12.35 -1.25
C PHE A 582 22.15 11.33 -2.09
N ASP A 583 22.70 10.34 -1.44
CA ASP A 583 23.29 9.17 -2.09
C ASP A 583 22.20 8.16 -2.48
N TRP A 584 21.92 8.05 -3.77
CA TRP A 584 20.99 7.08 -4.34
C TRP A 584 21.71 5.87 -4.99
N SER A 585 23.01 5.67 -4.66
CA SER A 585 23.82 4.63 -5.31
C SER A 585 23.27 3.21 -5.11
N ARG A 586 22.64 2.95 -3.96
CA ARG A 586 21.97 1.65 -3.67
C ARG A 586 20.85 1.35 -4.67
N ASP A 587 20.18 2.35 -5.21
CA ASP A 587 19.12 2.23 -6.19
C ASP A 587 19.64 2.49 -7.63
N LEU A 588 20.93 2.74 -7.81
CA LEU A 588 21.53 3.17 -9.08
C LEU A 588 20.92 4.48 -9.63
N GLY A 589 20.60 5.41 -8.74
CA GLY A 589 20.05 6.73 -9.01
C GLY A 589 18.60 6.93 -8.60
N ILE A 590 18.20 8.18 -8.38
CA ILE A 590 16.86 8.58 -7.91
C ILE A 590 15.74 8.11 -8.84
N LEU A 591 15.97 8.10 -10.18
CA LEU A 591 14.96 7.66 -11.13
C LEU A 591 14.61 6.18 -10.89
N ARG A 592 15.62 5.32 -10.72
CA ARG A 592 15.40 3.90 -10.44
C ARG A 592 14.79 3.67 -9.07
N ALA A 593 15.10 4.52 -8.09
CA ALA A 593 14.45 4.47 -6.77
C ALA A 593 12.94 4.71 -6.85
N VAL A 594 12.46 5.68 -7.62
CA VAL A 594 11.01 5.92 -7.79
C VAL A 594 10.36 4.90 -8.73
N GLU A 595 11.10 4.30 -9.67
CA GLU A 595 10.66 3.19 -10.52
C GLU A 595 10.39 1.89 -9.76
N ARG A 596 10.81 1.77 -8.50
CA ARG A 596 10.45 0.62 -7.63
C ARG A 596 8.95 0.56 -7.36
N CYS A 597 8.22 1.67 -7.54
CA CYS A 597 6.77 1.67 -7.40
C CYS A 597 6.11 0.74 -8.43
N ASN A 598 5.58 -0.39 -7.96
CA ASN A 598 4.90 -1.40 -8.78
C ASN A 598 3.44 -1.06 -9.10
N GLY A 599 2.87 0.00 -8.52
CA GLY A 599 1.49 0.40 -8.77
C GLY A 599 0.43 -0.34 -7.93
N MET A 600 0.76 -1.33 -7.12
CA MET A 600 -0.17 -2.14 -6.31
C MET A 600 -0.98 -1.35 -5.27
N ALA A 601 -0.68 -0.06 -5.12
CA ALA A 601 -1.46 0.90 -4.36
C ALA A 601 -1.66 0.58 -2.87
N GLU A 602 -0.69 -0.06 -2.20
CA GLU A 602 -0.71 -0.22 -0.74
C GLU A 602 -0.92 1.11 -0.01
N CYS A 603 -0.54 2.21 -0.66
CA CYS A 603 -0.73 3.57 -0.19
C CYS A 603 -2.19 4.08 -0.28
N LYS A 604 -3.14 3.28 -0.77
CA LYS A 604 -4.58 3.60 -0.83
C LYS A 604 -5.39 2.98 0.31
N LYS A 605 -4.76 2.50 1.36
CA LYS A 605 -5.45 2.10 2.59
C LYS A 605 -6.33 3.24 3.10
N VAL A 606 -7.49 2.91 3.64
CA VAL A 606 -8.47 3.93 4.04
C VAL A 606 -8.48 4.24 5.52
N ARG A 607 -7.93 3.36 6.38
CA ARG A 607 -7.93 3.51 7.84
C ARG A 607 -6.72 2.92 8.57
N GLU A 608 -6.08 1.90 8.03
CA GLU A 608 -5.06 1.13 8.74
C GLU A 608 -3.66 1.66 8.50
N GLY A 609 -2.78 1.50 9.50
CA GLY A 609 -1.36 1.81 9.39
C GLY A 609 -1.05 3.30 9.34
N LEU A 610 0.17 3.60 8.89
CA LEU A 610 0.68 4.97 8.76
C LEU A 610 0.58 5.52 7.34
N MET A 611 0.79 4.69 6.32
CA MET A 611 0.82 5.10 4.91
C MET A 611 -0.57 5.08 4.28
N CYS A 612 -1.04 6.12 3.65
CA CYS A 612 -0.56 7.49 3.53
C CYS A 612 -1.57 8.46 4.18
N PRO A 613 -1.17 9.28 5.15
CA PRO A 613 -2.13 10.13 5.87
C PRO A 613 -2.85 11.14 4.97
N SER A 614 -2.17 11.72 3.97
CA SER A 614 -2.81 12.65 3.04
C SER A 614 -3.89 11.96 2.20
N TYR A 615 -3.63 10.77 1.65
CA TYR A 615 -4.64 10.03 0.92
C TYR A 615 -5.82 9.62 1.83
N MET A 616 -5.56 9.15 3.04
CA MET A 616 -6.63 8.81 4.00
C MET A 616 -7.57 9.99 4.26
N ALA A 617 -7.03 11.23 4.26
CA ALA A 617 -7.80 12.44 4.48
C ALA A 617 -8.55 12.92 3.22
N THR A 618 -7.91 12.89 2.04
CA THR A 618 -8.46 13.48 0.82
C THR A 618 -9.20 12.49 -0.07
N ARG A 619 -8.85 11.20 0.01
CA ARG A 619 -9.26 10.14 -0.93
C ARG A 619 -8.89 10.44 -2.38
N ASP A 620 -8.07 11.45 -2.65
CA ASP A 620 -7.65 11.80 -3.99
C ASP A 620 -6.43 10.99 -4.42
N GLU A 621 -6.47 10.40 -5.62
CA GLU A 621 -5.39 9.59 -6.19
C GLU A 621 -4.06 10.35 -6.23
N LYS A 622 -4.08 11.67 -6.54
CA LYS A 622 -2.87 12.50 -6.62
C LYS A 622 -2.09 12.55 -5.30
N ASP A 623 -2.76 12.34 -4.16
CA ASP A 623 -2.15 12.42 -2.84
C ASP A 623 -1.52 11.10 -2.37
N THR A 624 -1.48 10.09 -3.26
CA THR A 624 -0.84 8.81 -2.97
C THR A 624 0.67 8.83 -3.25
N PRO A 625 1.49 8.06 -2.52
CA PRO A 625 2.87 7.75 -2.91
C PRO A 625 3.00 7.20 -4.33
N ARG A 626 2.04 6.39 -4.81
CA ARG A 626 1.98 5.90 -6.19
C ARG A 626 1.96 7.04 -7.20
N ALA A 627 1.06 8.00 -7.04
CA ALA A 627 0.97 9.17 -7.91
C ALA A 627 2.27 9.98 -7.89
N ARG A 628 2.83 10.22 -6.70
CA ARG A 628 4.09 10.95 -6.52
C ARG A 628 5.27 10.27 -7.23
N ALA A 629 5.40 8.95 -7.08
CA ALA A 629 6.44 8.16 -7.75
C ALA A 629 6.27 8.19 -9.28
N ASN A 630 5.04 8.02 -9.78
CA ASN A 630 4.76 8.04 -11.23
C ASN A 630 5.03 9.42 -11.85
N VAL A 631 4.63 10.50 -11.18
CA VAL A 631 4.90 11.88 -11.65
C VAL A 631 6.40 12.14 -11.68
N LEU A 632 7.13 11.81 -10.59
CA LEU A 632 8.58 11.93 -10.57
C LEU A 632 9.23 11.13 -11.70
N ARG A 633 8.86 9.87 -11.89
CA ARG A 633 9.37 9.02 -12.95
C ARG A 633 9.19 9.69 -14.33
N GLU A 634 7.98 10.14 -14.66
CA GLU A 634 7.67 10.71 -15.97
C GLU A 634 8.45 11.99 -16.24
N PHE A 635 8.47 12.91 -15.28
CA PHE A 635 9.17 14.18 -15.47
C PHE A 635 10.70 14.00 -15.49
N LEU A 636 11.26 13.18 -14.59
CA LEU A 636 12.69 12.91 -14.59
C LEU A 636 13.17 12.18 -15.85
N THR A 637 12.35 11.29 -16.42
CA THR A 637 12.69 10.60 -17.68
C THR A 637 12.57 11.51 -18.89
N ASN A 638 11.48 12.26 -18.99
CA ASN A 638 11.07 12.91 -20.25
C ASN A 638 11.40 14.42 -20.30
N SER A 639 11.79 15.05 -19.18
CA SER A 639 12.11 16.47 -19.17
C SER A 639 13.31 16.80 -20.06
N THR A 640 13.16 17.83 -20.86
CA THR A 640 14.23 18.42 -21.69
C THR A 640 14.93 19.58 -20.98
N LYS A 641 14.44 19.99 -19.80
CA LYS A 641 15.06 21.05 -19.01
C LYS A 641 16.42 20.57 -18.46
N ALA A 642 17.38 21.50 -18.33
CA ALA A 642 18.66 21.21 -17.68
C ALA A 642 18.45 20.75 -16.22
N ASN A 643 17.58 21.44 -15.48
CA ASN A 643 17.08 20.98 -14.20
C ASN A 643 15.77 20.19 -14.41
N ARG A 644 15.86 18.87 -14.38
CA ARG A 644 14.72 17.95 -14.60
C ARG A 644 13.68 18.02 -13.49
N PHE A 645 13.99 18.65 -12.35
CA PHE A 645 13.06 18.86 -11.24
C PHE A 645 12.27 20.19 -11.36
N ASP A 646 12.57 21.05 -12.33
CA ASP A 646 11.90 22.34 -12.51
C ASP A 646 10.54 22.19 -13.19
N HIS A 647 9.58 21.55 -12.46
CA HIS A 647 8.22 21.35 -12.91
C HIS A 647 7.22 21.57 -11.78
N GLU A 648 6.19 22.35 -12.04
CA GLU A 648 5.14 22.70 -11.08
C GLU A 648 4.28 21.48 -10.71
N GLU A 649 4.06 20.56 -11.65
CA GLU A 649 3.31 19.32 -11.44
C GLU A 649 3.96 18.44 -10.38
N ILE A 650 5.32 18.40 -10.33
CA ILE A 650 6.03 17.68 -9.27
C ILE A 650 5.80 18.38 -7.92
N ARG A 651 5.85 19.73 -7.91
CA ARG A 651 5.58 20.49 -6.68
C ARG A 651 4.17 20.24 -6.16
N GLU A 652 3.18 20.27 -7.05
CA GLU A 652 1.77 20.06 -6.70
C GLU A 652 1.51 18.67 -6.12
N VAL A 653 2.00 17.62 -6.77
CA VAL A 653 1.77 16.24 -6.30
C VAL A 653 2.47 15.95 -4.97
N LEU A 654 3.60 16.63 -4.68
CA LEU A 654 4.36 16.47 -3.44
C LEU A 654 3.86 17.38 -2.30
N ASP A 655 3.01 18.35 -2.57
CA ASP A 655 2.59 19.39 -1.62
C ASP A 655 2.04 18.79 -0.32
N LEU A 656 1.06 17.89 -0.39
CA LEU A 656 0.46 17.23 0.76
C LEU A 656 1.29 16.06 1.35
N CYS A 657 2.54 15.87 0.94
CA CYS A 657 3.39 14.87 1.57
C CYS A 657 3.89 15.35 2.94
N LEU A 658 3.50 14.67 4.01
CA LEU A 658 3.86 15.01 5.39
C LEU A 658 5.31 14.60 5.77
N GLY A 659 6.03 13.85 4.94
CA GLY A 659 7.36 13.35 5.28
C GLY A 659 7.39 12.33 6.42
N CYS A 660 6.28 11.62 6.66
CA CYS A 660 6.13 10.65 7.76
C CYS A 660 6.92 9.34 7.58
N LYS A 661 7.53 9.11 6.41
CA LYS A 661 8.29 7.90 6.04
C LYS A 661 7.48 6.60 6.02
N GLY A 662 6.16 6.62 6.21
CA GLY A 662 5.32 5.42 6.14
C GLY A 662 5.45 4.67 4.82
N CYS A 663 5.68 5.37 3.70
CA CYS A 663 5.94 4.72 2.40
C CYS A 663 7.30 3.99 2.31
N LYS A 664 8.27 4.32 3.14
CA LYS A 664 9.54 3.59 3.24
C LYS A 664 9.38 2.26 3.99
N SER A 665 8.54 2.24 5.03
CA SER A 665 8.38 1.08 5.93
C SER A 665 7.23 0.15 5.56
N GLU A 666 6.05 0.70 5.23
CA GLU A 666 4.85 -0.10 4.96
C GLU A 666 4.68 -0.48 3.49
N CYS A 667 5.35 0.20 2.55
CA CYS A 667 5.35 -0.22 1.16
C CYS A 667 6.32 -1.39 0.97
N SER A 668 5.83 -2.51 0.47
CA SER A 668 6.64 -3.69 0.19
C SER A 668 7.78 -3.42 -0.81
N ALA A 669 7.62 -2.42 -1.71
CA ALA A 669 8.68 -1.93 -2.59
C ALA A 669 9.58 -0.83 -1.95
N SER A 670 9.33 -0.42 -0.72
CA SER A 670 10.12 0.56 0.06
C SER A 670 10.43 1.87 -0.68
N VAL A 671 9.43 2.48 -1.33
CA VAL A 671 9.59 3.74 -2.08
C VAL A 671 9.61 4.93 -1.13
N ASP A 672 10.77 5.55 -0.90
CA ASP A 672 10.93 6.69 0.03
C ASP A 672 10.56 8.03 -0.64
N ILE A 673 9.28 8.37 -0.63
CA ILE A 673 8.78 9.65 -1.15
C ILE A 673 9.21 10.83 -0.28
N ALA A 674 9.41 10.65 1.02
CA ALA A 674 9.86 11.74 1.90
C ALA A 674 11.25 12.24 1.50
N ARG A 675 12.16 11.31 1.19
CA ARG A 675 13.51 11.59 0.70
C ARG A 675 13.49 12.20 -0.71
N ALA A 676 12.67 11.65 -1.61
CA ALA A 676 12.50 12.19 -2.96
C ALA A 676 11.91 13.61 -2.95
N LYS A 677 10.98 13.93 -2.01
CA LYS A 677 10.46 15.30 -1.82
C LYS A 677 11.56 16.27 -1.41
N ALA A 678 12.39 15.88 -0.45
CA ALA A 678 13.48 16.76 0.02
C ALA A 678 14.49 17.02 -1.12
N GLU A 679 14.84 16.00 -1.91
CA GLU A 679 15.69 16.14 -3.10
C GLU A 679 15.06 17.08 -4.13
N PHE A 680 13.78 16.84 -4.49
CA PHE A 680 13.05 17.70 -5.40
C PHE A 680 13.05 19.17 -4.96
N LEU A 681 12.73 19.44 -3.70
CA LEU A 681 12.64 20.82 -3.18
C LEU A 681 13.98 21.55 -3.29
N GLN A 682 15.11 20.88 -3.01
CA GLN A 682 16.42 21.49 -3.16
C GLN A 682 16.66 21.96 -4.61
N HIS A 683 16.45 21.07 -5.57
CA HIS A 683 16.63 21.38 -7.00
C HIS A 683 15.60 22.40 -7.52
N TYR A 684 14.36 22.34 -7.02
CA TYR A 684 13.33 23.32 -7.37
C TYR A 684 13.71 24.74 -6.90
N TYR A 685 14.33 24.87 -5.72
CA TYR A 685 14.77 26.16 -5.20
C TYR A 685 16.03 26.70 -5.88
N GLU A 686 16.73 25.95 -6.69
CA GLU A 686 17.79 26.44 -7.56
C GLU A 686 17.22 27.33 -8.69
N ALA A 687 15.99 27.03 -9.16
CA ALA A 687 15.27 27.82 -10.17
C ALA A 687 14.27 28.82 -9.55
N HIS A 688 13.73 28.53 -8.36
CA HIS A 688 12.63 29.27 -7.72
C HIS A 688 13.01 29.77 -6.33
N ARG A 689 12.62 31.00 -5.99
CA ARG A 689 12.84 31.51 -4.63
C ARG A 689 11.86 30.88 -3.63
N PRO A 690 12.34 30.21 -2.56
CA PRO A 690 11.46 29.69 -1.52
C PRO A 690 10.70 30.82 -0.81
N ARG A 691 9.44 30.55 -0.44
CA ARG A 691 8.58 31.50 0.30
C ARG A 691 9.22 31.89 1.62
N LEU A 692 8.91 33.11 2.12
CA LEU A 692 9.43 33.60 3.41
C LEU A 692 9.16 32.61 4.55
N ARG A 693 7.94 32.10 4.62
CA ARG A 693 7.51 31.08 5.59
C ARG A 693 8.43 29.85 5.57
N THR A 694 8.70 29.30 4.40
CA THR A 694 9.59 28.14 4.20
C THR A 694 10.99 28.42 4.77
N ARG A 695 11.53 29.63 4.53
CA ARG A 695 12.83 30.06 5.08
C ARG A 695 12.80 30.22 6.60
N LEU A 696 11.71 30.71 7.18
CA LEU A 696 11.53 30.85 8.63
C LEU A 696 11.46 29.46 9.30
N ILE A 697 10.68 28.52 8.73
CA ILE A 697 10.61 27.13 9.24
C ILE A 697 11.97 26.45 9.16
N ALA A 698 12.70 26.58 8.04
CA ALA A 698 14.05 26.02 7.89
C ALA A 698 15.06 26.60 8.90
N ARG A 699 14.83 27.83 9.37
CA ARG A 699 15.65 28.52 10.40
C ARG A 699 15.03 28.48 11.79
N PHE A 700 14.18 27.51 12.07
CA PHE A 700 13.50 27.36 13.36
C PHE A 700 14.47 27.44 14.56
N ALA A 701 15.54 26.63 14.54
CA ALA A 701 16.47 26.54 15.65
C ALA A 701 17.22 27.87 15.95
N PRO A 702 17.83 28.56 14.99
CA PRO A 702 18.45 29.88 15.28
C PRO A 702 17.42 30.92 15.75
N LEU A 703 16.19 30.91 15.23
CA LEU A 703 15.14 31.84 15.68
C LEU A 703 14.73 31.56 17.13
N MET A 704 14.53 30.30 17.49
CA MET A 704 14.16 29.90 18.85
C MET A 704 15.31 30.14 19.85
N ARG A 705 16.58 30.05 19.43
CA ARG A 705 17.73 30.46 20.29
C ARG A 705 17.73 31.95 20.58
N VAL A 706 17.38 32.79 19.62
CA VAL A 706 17.21 34.22 19.88
C VAL A 706 16.05 34.47 20.83
N ALA A 707 14.89 33.80 20.56
CA ALA A 707 13.70 33.88 21.42
C ALA A 707 13.97 33.42 22.87
N SER A 708 14.85 32.40 23.06
CA SER A 708 15.18 31.85 24.39
C SER A 708 15.97 32.85 25.28
N ARG A 709 16.57 33.89 24.69
CA ARG A 709 17.25 34.96 25.49
C ARG A 709 16.25 35.90 26.12
N VAL A 710 15.07 36.01 25.52
CA VAL A 710 13.95 36.89 25.97
C VAL A 710 12.68 36.07 26.18
N ALA A 711 12.81 34.83 26.68
CA ALA A 711 11.72 33.84 26.76
C ALA A 711 10.41 34.36 27.40
N PRO A 712 10.42 35.10 28.54
CA PRO A 712 9.18 35.62 29.13
C PRO A 712 8.42 36.55 28.18
N LEU A 713 9.13 37.45 27.50
CA LEU A 713 8.54 38.39 26.54
C LEU A 713 8.00 37.65 25.30
N PHE A 714 8.79 36.73 24.73
CA PHE A 714 8.37 35.94 23.59
C PHE A 714 7.11 35.10 23.92
N ASN A 715 7.12 34.39 25.04
CA ASN A 715 6.00 33.57 25.47
C ASN A 715 4.73 34.40 25.72
N ALA A 716 4.85 35.58 26.31
CA ALA A 716 3.73 36.50 26.46
C ALA A 716 3.16 36.97 25.12
N LEU A 717 4.03 37.31 24.15
CA LEU A 717 3.62 37.75 22.82
C LEU A 717 2.88 36.65 22.06
N VAL A 718 3.38 35.41 22.10
CA VAL A 718 2.76 34.31 21.34
C VAL A 718 1.49 33.77 22.00
N SER A 719 1.31 33.92 23.32
CA SER A 719 0.12 33.51 24.06
C SER A 719 -1.06 34.46 23.88
N VAL A 720 -0.80 35.76 23.66
CA VAL A 720 -1.86 36.77 23.49
C VAL A 720 -2.42 36.73 22.06
N ALA A 721 -3.66 36.27 21.92
CA ALA A 721 -4.29 36.04 20.60
C ALA A 721 -4.33 37.31 19.72
N VAL A 722 -4.58 38.50 20.31
CA VAL A 722 -4.66 39.76 19.57
C VAL A 722 -3.32 40.15 18.94
N LEU A 723 -2.19 39.80 19.57
CA LEU A 723 -0.87 40.08 19.05
C LEU A 723 -0.36 39.00 18.08
N SER A 724 -0.64 37.75 18.38
CA SER A 724 -0.14 36.62 17.57
C SER A 724 -0.92 36.40 16.28
N ARG A 725 -2.24 36.66 16.22
CA ARG A 725 -3.08 36.44 15.01
C ARG A 725 -2.62 37.25 13.78
N PRO A 726 -2.38 38.56 13.83
CA PRO A 726 -1.89 39.33 12.68
C PRO A 726 -0.54 38.83 12.19
N ALA A 727 0.37 38.49 13.12
CA ALA A 727 1.71 37.99 12.78
C ALA A 727 1.62 36.62 12.07
N LYS A 728 0.79 35.69 12.56
CA LYS A 728 0.55 34.40 11.92
C LYS A 728 -0.01 34.57 10.52
N HIS A 729 -1.02 35.42 10.35
CA HIS A 729 -1.62 35.71 9.05
C HIS A 729 -0.57 36.27 8.06
N ALA A 730 0.23 37.23 8.47
CA ALA A 730 1.24 37.85 7.63
C ALA A 730 2.31 36.88 7.10
N ILE A 731 2.67 35.87 7.90
CA ILE A 731 3.63 34.84 7.50
C ILE A 731 2.95 33.61 6.87
N GLY A 732 1.62 33.60 6.76
CA GLY A 732 0.83 32.49 6.16
C GLY A 732 0.68 31.27 7.08
N PHE A 733 0.67 31.47 8.40
CA PHE A 733 0.34 30.44 9.38
C PHE A 733 -1.16 30.44 9.70
N ALA A 734 -1.69 29.25 10.00
CA ALA A 734 -3.07 29.11 10.46
C ALA A 734 -3.28 29.86 11.78
N VAL A 735 -4.25 30.77 11.79
CA VAL A 735 -4.55 31.60 12.96
C VAL A 735 -4.98 30.77 14.17
N ALA A 736 -5.64 29.62 13.92
CA ALA A 736 -6.10 28.70 14.95
C ALA A 736 -4.98 27.93 15.66
N ARG A 737 -3.76 27.86 15.08
CA ARG A 737 -2.62 27.17 15.71
C ARG A 737 -2.02 27.97 16.85
N SER A 738 -1.73 27.31 17.97
CA SER A 738 -0.85 27.89 18.99
C SER A 738 0.61 27.84 18.53
N ILE A 739 1.44 28.76 19.02
CA ILE A 739 2.90 28.70 18.79
C ILE A 739 3.53 28.10 20.04
N PRO A 740 4.46 27.11 19.92
CA PRO A 740 5.10 26.50 21.07
C PRO A 740 5.87 27.57 21.89
N PRO A 741 5.72 27.56 23.21
CA PRO A 741 6.52 28.45 24.09
C PRO A 741 7.99 28.03 24.07
N VAL A 742 8.86 28.93 24.46
CA VAL A 742 10.28 28.67 24.62
C VAL A 742 10.60 28.39 26.09
N SER A 743 11.37 27.33 26.33
CA SER A 743 11.76 26.89 27.66
C SER A 743 12.74 27.87 28.32
N SER A 744 12.56 28.09 29.62
CA SER A 744 13.48 28.88 30.44
C SER A 744 13.59 28.31 31.86
N PRO A 745 14.74 27.72 32.25
CA PRO A 745 15.98 27.57 31.46
C PRO A 745 15.86 26.59 30.31
N THR A 746 16.76 26.68 29.31
CA THR A 746 16.92 25.60 28.30
C THR A 746 17.57 24.38 28.92
N LEU A 747 17.41 23.18 28.30
CA LEU A 747 18.03 21.95 28.79
C LEU A 747 19.56 22.10 28.97
N GLY A 748 20.24 22.69 27.99
CA GLY A 748 21.69 22.85 28.05
C GLY A 748 22.14 23.87 29.13
N ARG A 749 21.30 24.83 29.54
CA ARG A 749 21.57 25.71 30.69
C ARG A 749 21.35 24.99 32.00
N TRP A 750 20.24 24.24 32.13
CA TRP A 750 19.95 23.46 33.32
C TRP A 750 21.03 22.41 33.57
N TYR A 751 21.39 21.61 32.56
CA TYR A 751 22.38 20.56 32.66
C TYR A 751 23.72 21.06 33.23
N ARG A 752 24.25 22.15 32.71
CA ARG A 752 25.51 22.75 33.21
C ARG A 752 25.45 23.23 34.66
N ARG A 753 24.26 23.57 35.17
CA ARG A 753 24.10 24.12 36.54
C ARG A 753 23.76 23.02 37.56
N ALA A 754 22.92 22.10 37.20
CA ALA A 754 22.26 21.15 38.07
C ALA A 754 22.81 19.72 37.98
N TYR A 755 23.34 19.30 36.84
CA TYR A 755 23.81 17.92 36.64
C TYR A 755 25.34 17.88 36.50
N ARG A 756 25.94 16.82 37.06
CA ARG A 756 27.37 16.53 36.95
C ARG A 756 27.54 15.09 36.53
N PRO A 757 28.01 14.81 35.26
CA PRO A 757 28.32 13.46 34.83
C PRO A 757 29.52 12.92 35.61
N GLY A 758 29.53 11.61 35.86
CA GLY A 758 30.62 10.89 36.49
C GLY A 758 30.19 10.07 37.70
N GLY A 759 30.81 8.90 37.82
CA GLY A 759 30.56 7.96 38.91
C GLY A 759 29.66 6.78 38.59
N ARG A 760 29.13 6.69 37.37
CA ARG A 760 28.36 5.55 36.86
C ARG A 760 29.24 4.72 35.91
N THR A 761 29.05 3.40 35.88
CA THR A 761 29.80 2.50 35.02
C THR A 761 29.24 2.38 33.59
N LYS A 762 27.96 2.79 33.36
CA LYS A 762 27.29 2.76 32.09
C LYS A 762 27.11 4.19 31.60
N SER A 763 27.59 4.50 30.40
CA SER A 763 27.43 5.82 29.78
C SER A 763 26.39 5.81 28.66
N VAL A 764 25.68 6.92 28.49
CA VAL A 764 24.76 7.16 27.40
C VAL A 764 24.87 8.61 26.95
N HIS A 765 24.89 8.83 25.66
CA HIS A 765 24.86 10.15 25.05
C HIS A 765 23.40 10.58 24.81
N LEU A 766 22.96 11.64 25.47
CA LEU A 766 21.64 12.26 25.22
C LEU A 766 21.79 13.42 24.24
N LEU A 767 21.14 13.32 23.09
CA LEU A 767 21.12 14.35 22.08
C LEU A 767 20.35 15.59 22.57
N CYS A 768 21.02 16.73 22.62
CA CYS A 768 20.42 18.03 22.91
C CYS A 768 20.06 18.69 21.57
N ASP A 769 18.93 18.25 21.00
CA ASP A 769 18.39 18.81 19.77
C ASP A 769 17.64 20.12 20.00
N GLU A 770 17.26 20.78 18.90
CA GLU A 770 16.61 22.08 18.91
C GLU A 770 15.24 22.10 19.61
N PHE A 771 14.49 21.01 19.56
CA PHE A 771 13.17 20.92 20.19
C PHE A 771 13.31 20.68 21.70
N THR A 772 14.14 19.71 22.06
CA THR A 772 14.38 19.32 23.46
C THR A 772 15.10 20.43 24.22
N ASP A 773 16.08 21.15 23.61
CA ASP A 773 16.77 22.26 24.27
C ASP A 773 15.86 23.45 24.49
N LEU A 774 15.08 23.83 23.44
CA LEU A 774 14.48 25.15 23.37
C LEU A 774 12.99 25.20 23.69
N ASN A 775 12.23 24.10 23.50
CA ASN A 775 10.78 24.07 23.69
C ASN A 775 10.33 23.07 24.75
N ASP A 776 10.99 21.92 24.86
CA ASP A 776 10.61 20.78 25.71
C ASP A 776 11.70 20.45 26.74
N ALA A 777 12.36 21.46 27.32
CA ALA A 777 13.47 21.26 28.24
C ALA A 777 13.08 20.42 29.48
N GLU A 778 11.85 20.51 29.96
CA GLU A 778 11.32 19.71 31.06
C GLU A 778 11.39 18.21 30.76
N ILE A 779 11.14 17.80 29.51
CA ILE A 779 11.21 16.41 29.06
C ILE A 779 12.67 15.93 29.04
N GLY A 780 13.57 16.74 28.51
CA GLY A 780 15.00 16.45 28.54
C GLY A 780 15.55 16.33 29.96
N ILE A 781 15.09 17.17 30.90
CA ILE A 781 15.43 17.11 32.32
C ILE A 781 14.93 15.76 32.91
N ALA A 782 13.68 15.44 32.71
CA ALA A 782 13.10 14.17 33.20
C ALA A 782 13.86 12.95 32.64
N ALA A 783 14.30 12.99 31.36
CA ALA A 783 15.08 11.92 30.77
C ALA A 783 16.47 11.80 31.43
N VAL A 784 17.17 12.91 31.70
CA VAL A 784 18.46 12.90 32.41
C VAL A 784 18.31 12.32 33.82
N GLU A 785 17.33 12.82 34.58
CA GLU A 785 17.10 12.39 35.97
C GLU A 785 16.64 10.92 36.05
N LEU A 786 15.80 10.46 35.11
CA LEU A 786 15.39 9.07 35.01
C LEU A 786 16.59 8.15 34.72
N LEU A 787 17.40 8.48 33.73
CA LEU A 787 18.54 7.64 33.34
C LEU A 787 19.62 7.61 34.43
N ASP A 788 19.87 8.74 35.10
CA ASP A 788 20.78 8.77 36.28
C ASP A 788 20.26 7.87 37.41
N ALA A 789 18.96 7.94 37.72
CA ALA A 789 18.34 7.08 38.73
C ALA A 789 18.43 5.59 38.37
N LEU A 790 18.41 5.26 37.07
CA LEU A 790 18.59 3.92 36.52
C LEU A 790 20.08 3.50 36.40
N GLY A 791 21.02 4.34 36.84
CA GLY A 791 22.44 4.00 36.96
C GLY A 791 23.28 4.32 35.71
N TYR A 792 22.84 5.23 34.84
CA TYR A 792 23.58 5.69 33.66
C TYR A 792 24.29 7.03 33.92
N ASP A 793 25.53 7.16 33.42
CA ASP A 793 26.23 8.45 33.27
C ASP A 793 25.72 9.13 31.99
N VAL A 794 24.86 10.14 32.15
CA VAL A 794 24.21 10.81 31.03
C VAL A 794 25.08 11.95 30.54
N ARG A 795 25.61 11.84 29.32
CA ARG A 795 26.43 12.88 28.67
C ARG A 795 25.58 13.63 27.64
N LEU A 796 25.42 14.93 27.84
CA LEU A 796 24.60 15.76 26.95
C LEU A 796 25.40 16.18 25.73
N VAL A 797 25.04 15.66 24.54
CA VAL A 797 25.65 15.99 23.25
C VAL A 797 24.93 17.17 22.61
N ARG A 798 25.63 18.28 22.45
CA ARG A 798 25.05 19.56 22.00
C ARG A 798 25.30 19.77 20.51
N VAL A 799 24.41 19.26 19.65
CA VAL A 799 24.46 19.45 18.19
C VAL A 799 23.93 20.83 17.75
N GLY A 800 23.07 21.43 18.57
CA GLY A 800 22.41 22.69 18.25
C GLY A 800 21.23 22.54 17.29
N GLU A 801 21.40 21.82 16.22
CA GLU A 801 20.34 21.47 15.24
C GLU A 801 20.51 20.04 14.74
N SER A 802 19.41 19.28 14.66
CA SER A 802 19.39 17.94 14.08
C SER A 802 19.39 17.96 12.55
N GLY A 803 19.06 19.09 11.93
CA GLY A 803 18.84 19.21 10.49
C GLY A 803 17.44 18.86 10.02
N ARG A 804 16.53 18.41 10.92
CA ARG A 804 15.18 17.99 10.54
C ARG A 804 14.42 19.06 9.76
N ALA A 805 14.44 20.30 10.23
CA ALA A 805 13.77 21.43 9.58
C ALA A 805 14.36 21.71 8.18
N LEU A 806 15.69 21.69 8.05
CA LEU A 806 16.39 21.91 6.77
C LEU A 806 16.04 20.83 5.75
N ILE A 807 16.13 19.54 6.16
CA ILE A 807 15.82 18.39 5.28
C ILE A 807 14.35 18.45 4.84
N SER A 808 13.43 18.64 5.79
CA SER A 808 11.98 18.64 5.48
C SER A 808 11.57 19.79 4.55
N GLN A 809 12.26 20.92 4.62
CA GLN A 809 12.02 22.09 3.78
C GLN A 809 12.89 22.14 2.51
N GLY A 810 13.70 21.09 2.21
CA GLY A 810 14.48 20.96 0.99
C GLY A 810 15.73 21.83 0.91
N PHE A 811 16.32 22.22 2.04
CA PHE A 811 17.60 22.96 2.10
C PHE A 811 18.77 21.99 2.28
N LEU A 812 18.93 21.02 1.36
CA LEU A 812 19.88 19.92 1.51
C LEU A 812 21.34 20.36 1.50
N HIS A 813 21.69 21.40 0.76
CA HIS A 813 23.03 21.98 0.79
C HIS A 813 23.41 22.48 2.20
N ALA A 814 22.49 23.16 2.87
CA ALA A 814 22.70 23.61 4.25
C ALA A 814 22.68 22.44 5.24
N ALA A 815 21.78 21.48 5.02
CA ALA A 815 21.67 20.29 5.83
C ALA A 815 22.95 19.43 5.76
N ARG A 816 23.56 19.22 4.59
CA ARG A 816 24.82 18.46 4.43
C ARG A 816 25.93 19.07 5.28
N ARG A 817 26.14 20.40 5.23
CA ARG A 817 27.14 21.07 6.08
C ARG A 817 26.90 20.87 7.57
N LEU A 818 25.63 20.84 7.96
CA LEU A 818 25.23 20.57 9.32
C LEU A 818 25.48 19.10 9.73
N VAL A 819 25.17 18.16 8.86
CA VAL A 819 25.43 16.72 9.03
C VAL A 819 26.94 16.50 9.20
N ASP A 820 27.77 17.04 8.29
CA ASP A 820 29.24 16.90 8.34
C ASP A 820 29.82 17.44 9.67
N ARG A 821 29.28 18.55 10.15
CA ARG A 821 29.64 19.07 11.47
C ARG A 821 29.22 18.14 12.60
N ASN A 822 27.98 17.68 12.60
CA ASN A 822 27.40 16.89 13.68
C ASN A 822 28.07 15.51 13.81
N VAL A 823 28.38 14.83 12.71
CA VAL A 823 29.13 13.55 12.75
C VAL A 823 30.61 13.71 13.12
N SER A 824 31.12 14.93 13.21
CA SER A 824 32.49 15.25 13.57
C SER A 824 32.64 15.79 14.99
N ILE A 825 31.55 15.83 15.79
CA ILE A 825 31.60 16.26 17.19
C ILE A 825 32.40 15.24 18.01
N GLY A 826 33.44 15.70 18.74
CA GLY A 826 34.37 14.84 19.51
C GLY A 826 33.65 13.95 20.51
N GLU A 827 32.67 14.48 21.25
CA GLU A 827 31.87 13.72 22.23
C GLU A 827 31.12 12.52 21.61
N ILE A 828 30.81 12.58 20.30
CA ILE A 828 30.19 11.46 19.55
C ILE A 828 31.26 10.51 18.98
N VAL A 829 32.45 11.03 18.68
CA VAL A 829 33.48 10.27 17.96
C VAL A 829 34.35 9.46 18.90
N ASP A 830 34.57 9.96 20.13
CA ASP A 830 35.61 9.47 21.04
C ASP A 830 35.21 8.20 21.82
N ASP A 831 33.92 7.82 21.80
CA ASP A 831 33.46 6.57 22.42
C ASP A 831 32.32 5.91 21.63
N ASP A 832 32.01 4.64 21.94
CA ASP A 832 30.95 3.84 21.30
C ASP A 832 29.64 3.83 22.11
N ALA A 833 29.46 4.73 23.08
CA ALA A 833 28.25 4.78 23.88
C ALA A 833 27.01 5.03 23.01
N PRO A 834 25.85 4.47 23.34
CA PRO A 834 24.61 4.73 22.62
C PRO A 834 24.25 6.20 22.57
N LEU A 835 23.86 6.70 21.38
CA LEU A 835 23.30 8.03 21.22
C LEU A 835 21.77 7.91 21.22
N ILE A 836 21.12 8.60 22.15
CA ILE A 836 19.66 8.59 22.28
C ILE A 836 19.07 9.99 22.21
N ALA A 837 17.81 10.10 21.83
CA ALA A 837 17.06 11.36 21.96
C ALA A 837 15.59 11.11 22.33
N VAL A 838 15.02 12.09 23.02
CA VAL A 838 13.60 12.10 23.39
C VAL A 838 12.71 12.58 22.23
N GLU A 839 13.23 13.40 21.31
CA GLU A 839 12.47 13.82 20.14
C GLU A 839 12.70 12.87 18.96
N PRO A 840 11.69 12.03 18.58
CA PRO A 840 11.87 11.02 17.53
C PRO A 840 12.23 11.62 16.16
N SER A 841 11.71 12.81 15.83
CA SER A 841 11.99 13.45 14.54
C SER A 841 13.43 13.93 14.41
N ALA A 842 14.09 14.30 15.51
CA ALA A 842 15.48 14.73 15.54
C ALA A 842 16.44 13.54 15.37
N ILE A 843 16.29 12.50 16.20
CA ILE A 843 17.18 11.32 16.13
C ILE A 843 16.99 10.52 14.85
N SER A 844 15.79 10.56 14.25
CA SER A 844 15.55 9.90 12.96
C SER A 844 16.45 10.40 11.83
N CYS A 845 16.96 11.64 11.91
CA CYS A 845 17.95 12.15 10.97
C CYS A 845 19.26 11.36 11.06
N PHE A 846 19.70 11.06 12.27
CA PHE A 846 20.93 10.29 12.53
C PHE A 846 20.78 8.84 12.11
N ILE A 847 19.60 8.25 12.38
CA ILE A 847 19.33 6.84 12.07
C ILE A 847 19.23 6.61 10.55
N ASP A 848 18.63 7.55 9.81
CA ASP A 848 18.19 7.33 8.42
C ASP A 848 18.88 8.24 7.40
N GLU A 849 18.80 9.59 7.56
CA GLU A 849 19.22 10.50 6.48
C GLU A 849 20.70 10.86 6.49
N TYR A 850 21.38 10.82 7.64
CA TYR A 850 22.76 11.31 7.76
C TYR A 850 23.74 10.53 6.90
N ALA A 851 23.65 9.19 6.87
CA ALA A 851 24.54 8.35 6.08
C ALA A 851 24.46 8.68 4.58
N ASP A 852 23.25 8.96 4.10
CA ASP A 852 23.01 9.25 2.67
C ASP A 852 23.25 10.72 2.29
N LEU A 853 23.25 11.64 3.29
CA LEU A 853 23.43 13.08 3.04
C LEU A 853 24.85 13.58 3.32
N ALA A 854 25.62 12.89 4.18
CA ALA A 854 26.97 13.25 4.51
C ALA A 854 27.88 13.38 3.28
N SER A 855 28.90 14.22 3.36
CA SER A 855 29.96 14.27 2.35
C SER A 855 30.64 12.90 2.21
N PRO A 856 31.11 12.50 1.04
CA PRO A 856 31.64 11.17 0.78
C PRO A 856 32.68 10.68 1.81
N ALA A 857 33.54 11.59 2.28
CA ALA A 857 34.57 11.28 3.27
C ALA A 857 34.02 10.97 4.68
N LEU A 858 32.77 11.32 4.98
CA LEU A 858 32.14 11.17 6.30
C LEU A 858 31.00 10.13 6.31
N ARG A 859 30.67 9.52 5.17
CA ARG A 859 29.57 8.56 5.06
C ARG A 859 29.71 7.37 5.98
N ASP A 860 30.88 6.75 6.01
CA ASP A 860 31.12 5.59 6.86
C ASP A 860 30.97 5.92 8.34
N ARG A 861 31.45 7.12 8.74
CA ARG A 861 31.28 7.63 10.09
C ARG A 861 29.80 7.87 10.42
N ALA A 862 29.05 8.50 9.51
CA ALA A 862 27.62 8.69 9.66
C ALA A 862 26.85 7.35 9.75
N ALA A 863 27.24 6.35 8.95
CA ALA A 863 26.66 5.02 8.97
C ALA A 863 26.98 4.26 10.28
N ALA A 864 28.20 4.41 10.81
CA ALA A 864 28.57 3.84 12.11
C ALA A 864 27.75 4.49 13.26
N LEU A 865 27.57 5.81 13.20
CA LEU A 865 26.78 6.55 14.18
C LEU A 865 25.30 6.13 14.14
N ALA A 866 24.74 5.92 12.94
CA ALA A 866 23.37 5.47 12.78
C ALA A 866 23.08 4.12 13.49
N LYS A 867 24.04 3.19 13.48
CA LYS A 867 23.93 1.86 14.12
C LYS A 867 23.82 1.91 15.64
N ARG A 868 24.31 2.97 16.28
CA ARG A 868 24.26 3.16 17.73
C ARG A 868 23.36 4.33 18.16
N SER A 869 22.58 4.85 17.23
CA SER A 869 21.56 5.88 17.49
C SER A 869 20.21 5.22 17.72
N TYR A 870 19.54 5.58 18.81
CA TYR A 870 18.27 4.99 19.23
C TYR A 870 17.27 6.07 19.61
N MET A 871 16.00 5.83 19.35
CA MET A 871 14.91 6.57 20.03
C MET A 871 14.94 6.23 21.51
N PHE A 872 14.44 7.10 22.35
CA PHE A 872 14.46 6.93 23.80
C PHE A 872 13.85 5.59 24.24
N GLU A 873 12.68 5.26 23.70
CA GLU A 873 11.95 4.04 24.04
C GLU A 873 12.68 2.77 23.52
N ASP A 874 13.31 2.84 22.36
CA ASP A 874 14.07 1.71 21.81
C ASP A 874 15.28 1.37 22.69
N PHE A 875 15.95 2.38 23.20
CA PHE A 875 17.06 2.20 24.12
C PHE A 875 16.58 1.55 25.43
N ILE A 876 15.50 2.07 26.04
CA ILE A 876 14.94 1.50 27.28
C ILE A 876 14.49 0.05 27.05
N ALA A 877 13.77 -0.24 25.94
CA ALA A 877 13.31 -1.59 25.60
C ALA A 877 14.48 -2.59 25.47
N ARG A 878 15.56 -2.16 24.82
CA ARG A 878 16.80 -2.96 24.69
C ARG A 878 17.43 -3.25 26.04
N GLU A 879 17.49 -2.27 26.94
CA GLU A 879 18.06 -2.46 28.28
C GLU A 879 17.14 -3.31 29.18
N MET A 880 15.81 -3.30 28.93
CA MET A 880 14.87 -4.25 29.54
C MET A 880 15.13 -5.69 29.07
N GLU A 881 15.34 -5.90 27.78
CA GLU A 881 15.65 -7.22 27.21
C GLU A 881 16.98 -7.80 27.77
N ARG A 882 17.91 -6.91 28.09
CA ARG A 882 19.19 -7.28 28.73
C ARG A 882 19.09 -7.48 30.24
N GLY A 883 17.90 -7.27 30.83
CA GLY A 883 17.68 -7.34 32.27
C GLY A 883 18.33 -6.23 33.09
N VAL A 884 18.77 -5.15 32.43
CA VAL A 884 19.45 -4.01 33.06
C VAL A 884 18.44 -3.06 33.71
N ILE A 885 17.32 -2.84 33.06
CA ILE A 885 16.20 -2.04 33.56
C ILE A 885 15.04 -2.99 33.84
N THR A 886 14.55 -2.99 35.08
CA THR A 886 13.48 -3.89 35.53
C THR A 886 12.32 -3.10 36.17
N ALA A 887 11.18 -3.75 36.29
CA ALA A 887 9.98 -3.18 36.92
C ALA A 887 10.20 -2.80 38.38
N ASP A 888 11.21 -3.36 39.06
CA ASP A 888 11.48 -3.13 40.49
C ASP A 888 11.86 -1.67 40.79
N ALA A 889 12.37 -0.95 39.79
CA ALA A 889 12.69 0.47 39.92
C ALA A 889 11.46 1.39 39.94
N PHE A 890 10.27 0.87 39.62
CA PHE A 890 9.07 1.68 39.40
C PHE A 890 7.96 1.36 40.40
N THR A 891 7.01 2.30 40.54
CA THR A 891 5.85 2.18 41.40
C THR A 891 4.94 1.03 41.03
N ASP A 892 4.20 0.52 42.01
CA ASP A 892 3.14 -0.49 41.79
C ASP A 892 1.74 0.16 41.70
N GLU A 893 1.63 1.50 41.60
CA GLU A 893 0.34 2.18 41.41
C GLU A 893 -0.29 1.78 40.07
N ALA A 894 -1.61 1.60 40.05
CA ALA A 894 -2.33 1.32 38.83
C ALA A 894 -2.60 2.63 38.04
N ARG A 895 -2.25 2.66 36.79
CA ARG A 895 -2.51 3.77 35.88
C ARG A 895 -2.93 3.25 34.51
N THR A 896 -3.84 3.96 33.83
CA THR A 896 -4.17 3.71 32.43
C THR A 896 -3.46 4.74 31.55
N VAL A 897 -2.75 4.26 30.53
CA VAL A 897 -1.98 5.09 29.61
C VAL A 897 -2.47 4.86 28.18
N HIS A 898 -3.06 5.89 27.55
CA HIS A 898 -3.39 5.87 26.13
C HIS A 898 -2.22 6.43 25.33
N VAL A 899 -1.63 5.65 24.44
CA VAL A 899 -0.41 6.04 23.74
C VAL A 899 -0.61 6.25 22.23
N HIS A 900 -0.17 7.41 21.74
CA HIS A 900 0.03 7.69 20.33
C HIS A 900 1.52 7.60 19.99
N VAL A 901 1.90 6.57 19.24
CA VAL A 901 3.29 6.39 18.79
C VAL A 901 3.61 7.33 17.63
N HIS A 902 4.78 7.99 17.68
CA HIS A 902 5.22 8.94 16.66
C HIS A 902 5.42 8.26 15.30
N CYS A 903 5.13 8.99 14.20
CA CYS A 903 5.20 8.43 12.84
C CYS A 903 6.61 7.94 12.45
N HIS A 904 7.67 8.69 12.77
CA HIS A 904 9.05 8.23 12.49
C HIS A 904 9.43 7.02 13.32
N GLN A 905 8.91 6.87 14.54
CA GLN A 905 9.14 5.69 15.36
C GLN A 905 8.45 4.46 14.76
N LYS A 906 7.19 4.58 14.32
CA LYS A 906 6.52 3.51 13.56
C LYS A 906 7.24 3.12 12.27
N SER A 907 7.87 4.09 11.60
CA SER A 907 8.54 3.87 10.31
C SER A 907 9.97 3.33 10.41
N LEU A 908 10.71 3.68 11.45
CA LEU A 908 12.16 3.42 11.54
C LEU A 908 12.53 2.55 12.74
N SER A 909 11.55 2.19 13.58
CA SER A 909 11.72 1.39 14.78
C SER A 909 10.45 0.58 15.08
N SER A 910 10.10 0.36 16.35
CA SER A 910 8.99 -0.48 16.78
C SER A 910 7.97 0.27 17.64
N ALA A 911 6.70 0.22 17.23
CA ALA A 911 5.60 0.68 18.07
C ALA A 911 5.46 -0.15 19.34
N ALA A 912 5.70 -1.46 19.25
CA ALA A 912 5.64 -2.39 20.40
C ALA A 912 6.69 -2.06 21.47
N ALA A 913 7.84 -1.48 21.10
CA ALA A 913 8.83 -1.02 22.08
C ALA A 913 8.25 0.05 23.01
N VAL A 914 7.49 1.01 22.47
CA VAL A 914 6.84 2.06 23.26
C VAL A 914 5.82 1.48 24.24
N GLU A 915 5.02 0.53 23.77
CA GLU A 915 4.00 -0.15 24.59
C GLU A 915 4.65 -0.94 25.74
N ARG A 916 5.68 -1.72 25.46
CA ARG A 916 6.44 -2.47 26.47
C ARG A 916 7.09 -1.54 27.51
N VAL A 917 7.68 -0.44 27.06
CA VAL A 917 8.35 0.54 27.93
C VAL A 917 7.36 1.26 28.83
N LEU A 918 6.19 1.64 28.33
CA LEU A 918 5.14 2.24 29.15
C LEU A 918 4.49 1.23 30.11
N GLY A 919 4.50 -0.06 29.78
CA GLY A 919 4.05 -1.16 30.63
C GLY A 919 5.10 -1.65 31.64
N LEU A 920 6.28 -1.01 31.72
CA LEU A 920 7.34 -1.40 32.68
C LEU A 920 6.92 -1.28 34.14
N PRO A 921 6.20 -0.24 34.63
CA PRO A 921 5.56 -0.26 35.94
C PRO A 921 4.43 -1.32 35.96
N ARG A 922 4.50 -2.26 36.93
CA ARG A 922 3.73 -3.52 36.94
C ARG A 922 2.22 -3.38 36.77
N ASN A 923 1.63 -2.29 37.25
CA ASN A 923 0.18 -2.07 37.24
C ASN A 923 -0.25 -0.99 36.23
N TYR A 924 0.62 -0.63 35.27
CA TYR A 924 0.23 0.24 34.18
C TYR A 924 -0.50 -0.57 33.08
N THR A 925 -1.68 -0.10 32.71
CA THR A 925 -2.45 -0.65 31.59
C THR A 925 -2.23 0.26 30.39
N VAL A 926 -1.49 -0.22 29.37
CA VAL A 926 -1.20 0.53 28.15
C VAL A 926 -2.26 0.23 27.10
N LYS A 927 -2.89 1.29 26.58
CA LYS A 927 -3.88 1.22 25.50
C LYS A 927 -3.34 1.96 24.27
N PRO A 928 -2.85 1.25 23.25
CA PRO A 928 -2.39 1.90 22.03
C PRO A 928 -3.55 2.55 21.27
N ILE A 929 -3.35 3.78 20.83
CA ILE A 929 -4.27 4.46 19.92
C ILE A 929 -3.87 4.06 18.49
N ALA A 930 -4.76 3.35 17.81
CA ALA A 930 -4.50 2.85 16.45
C ALA A 930 -4.56 3.97 15.38
N SER A 931 -3.93 5.11 15.67
CA SER A 931 -3.81 6.26 14.77
C SER A 931 -2.58 6.14 13.88
N GLY A 932 -2.64 6.62 12.64
CA GLY A 932 -1.48 6.75 11.76
C GLY A 932 -0.56 7.90 12.18
N CYS A 933 -0.61 9.02 11.45
CA CYS A 933 0.07 10.28 11.78
C CYS A 933 -0.82 11.19 12.61
N CYS A 934 -0.23 12.06 13.43
CA CYS A 934 -0.99 13.10 14.13
C CYS A 934 -1.48 14.25 13.21
N GLY A 935 -0.96 14.35 11.99
CA GLY A 935 -1.32 15.39 11.03
C GLY A 935 -0.55 16.70 11.16
N MET A 936 0.22 16.92 12.22
CA MET A 936 0.97 18.17 12.41
C MET A 936 2.21 18.25 11.49
N ALA A 937 3.04 17.21 11.46
CA ALA A 937 4.22 17.07 10.62
C ALA A 937 5.12 18.33 10.59
N GLY A 938 5.57 18.77 11.75
CA GLY A 938 6.39 19.98 11.89
C GLY A 938 5.71 21.22 11.33
N GLY A 939 6.28 21.86 10.31
CA GLY A 939 5.75 23.09 9.69
C GLY A 939 4.43 22.92 8.95
N PHE A 940 4.11 21.71 8.43
CA PHE A 940 2.96 21.43 7.58
C PHE A 940 1.62 21.85 8.25
N GLY A 941 1.38 21.40 9.48
CA GLY A 941 0.13 21.71 10.19
C GLY A 941 -0.01 23.15 10.63
N TYR A 942 1.06 23.96 10.55
CA TYR A 942 1.02 25.40 10.81
C TYR A 942 0.63 26.20 9.58
N GLU A 943 0.85 25.69 8.39
CA GLU A 943 0.55 26.40 7.15
C GLU A 943 -0.96 26.55 6.97
N ALA A 944 -1.42 27.76 6.63
CA ALA A 944 -2.84 28.09 6.57
C ALA A 944 -3.62 27.19 5.59
N GLU A 945 -3.02 26.91 4.44
CA GLU A 945 -3.60 26.04 3.40
C GLU A 945 -3.64 24.57 3.79
N HIS A 946 -2.79 24.11 4.70
CA HIS A 946 -2.71 22.71 5.14
C HIS A 946 -3.44 22.44 6.46
N TYR A 947 -3.90 23.47 7.15
CA TYR A 947 -4.53 23.34 8.48
C TYR A 947 -5.74 22.40 8.46
N ALA A 948 -6.64 22.57 7.49
CA ALA A 948 -7.83 21.75 7.39
C ALA A 948 -7.47 20.26 7.20
N ILE A 949 -6.54 19.94 6.31
CA ILE A 949 -6.05 18.58 6.08
C ILE A 949 -5.36 18.01 7.32
N SER A 950 -4.55 18.83 7.99
CA SER A 950 -3.89 18.43 9.25
C SER A 950 -4.90 18.04 10.33
N MET A 951 -5.98 18.79 10.47
CA MET A 951 -7.06 18.48 11.42
C MET A 951 -7.87 17.27 10.98
N THR A 952 -8.18 17.13 9.68
CA THR A 952 -8.87 15.94 9.15
C THR A 952 -8.08 14.65 9.44
N ILE A 953 -6.76 14.66 9.27
CA ILE A 953 -5.90 13.51 9.61
C ILE A 953 -6.01 13.18 11.10
N ALA A 954 -5.93 14.20 11.97
CA ALA A 954 -5.99 14.01 13.42
C ALA A 954 -7.36 13.51 13.91
N GLU A 955 -8.46 13.98 13.29
CA GLU A 955 -9.83 13.62 13.63
C GLU A 955 -10.23 12.21 13.16
N GLN A 956 -9.45 11.56 12.28
CA GLN A 956 -9.77 10.19 11.86
C GLN A 956 -9.75 9.21 13.03
N VAL A 957 -8.76 9.32 13.93
CA VAL A 957 -8.59 8.39 15.07
C VAL A 957 -8.06 9.09 16.32
N LEU A 958 -7.00 9.92 16.19
CA LEU A 958 -6.24 10.42 17.34
C LEU A 958 -7.08 11.26 18.28
N LEU A 959 -7.67 12.35 17.78
CA LEU A 959 -8.39 13.29 18.63
C LEU A 959 -9.68 12.68 19.23
N PRO A 960 -10.48 11.90 18.49
CA PRO A 960 -11.62 11.17 19.09
C PRO A 960 -11.19 10.22 20.21
N ALA A 961 -10.12 9.45 20.04
CA ALA A 961 -9.62 8.54 21.07
C ALA A 961 -9.13 9.28 22.32
N VAL A 962 -8.44 10.42 22.14
CA VAL A 962 -8.00 11.26 23.26
C VAL A 962 -9.19 11.87 24.02
N ARG A 963 -10.27 12.29 23.35
CA ARG A 963 -11.48 12.81 23.98
C ARG A 963 -12.25 11.72 24.73
N ALA A 964 -12.25 10.49 24.23
CA ALA A 964 -12.91 9.34 24.85
C ALA A 964 -12.17 8.78 26.07
N ALA A 965 -10.86 9.08 26.20
CA ALA A 965 -10.07 8.63 27.35
C ALA A 965 -10.54 9.30 28.66
N GLY A 966 -10.54 8.55 29.76
CA GLY A 966 -10.95 9.04 31.08
C GLY A 966 -10.16 10.28 31.53
N ALA A 967 -10.78 11.12 32.36
CA ALA A 967 -10.12 12.35 32.85
C ALA A 967 -8.85 12.07 33.64
N ALA A 968 -8.79 10.92 34.33
CA ALA A 968 -7.64 10.48 35.13
C ALA A 968 -6.59 9.71 34.30
N ASP A 969 -6.93 9.31 33.05
CA ASP A 969 -6.04 8.55 32.20
C ASP A 969 -4.91 9.43 31.66
N ILE A 970 -3.73 8.86 31.57
CA ILE A 970 -2.55 9.52 31.00
C ILE A 970 -2.62 9.42 29.48
N ILE A 971 -2.42 10.55 28.81
CA ILE A 971 -2.21 10.56 27.34
C ILE A 971 -0.71 10.64 27.10
N ALA A 972 -0.17 9.65 26.37
CA ALA A 972 1.25 9.57 26.05
C ALA A 972 1.50 9.87 24.56
N ALA A 973 2.51 10.69 24.27
CA ALA A 973 3.00 10.94 22.91
C ALA A 973 4.44 11.45 22.93
N SER A 974 5.37 10.76 22.26
CA SER A 974 6.79 11.09 22.31
C SER A 974 7.16 12.33 21.49
N GLY A 975 6.52 12.61 20.36
CA GLY A 975 6.87 13.73 19.48
C GLY A 975 6.30 15.07 19.93
N THR A 976 7.08 16.14 19.88
CA THR A 976 6.65 17.53 20.11
C THR A 976 5.45 17.91 19.24
N SER A 977 5.48 17.60 17.96
CA SER A 977 4.37 17.83 17.01
C SER A 977 3.08 17.10 17.43
N CYS A 978 3.18 15.89 17.94
CA CYS A 978 2.03 15.08 18.37
C CYS A 978 1.39 15.65 19.63
N ARG A 979 2.20 16.01 20.64
CA ARG A 979 1.72 16.64 21.88
C ARG A 979 1.02 17.96 21.59
N HIS A 980 1.57 18.75 20.67
CA HIS A 980 1.01 20.02 20.26
C HIS A 980 -0.32 19.86 19.52
N GLN A 981 -0.42 18.87 18.60
CA GLN A 981 -1.67 18.55 17.91
C GLN A 981 -2.78 18.12 18.88
N ILE A 982 -2.44 17.29 19.87
CA ILE A 982 -3.37 16.83 20.90
C ILE A 982 -3.86 18.02 21.72
N LYS A 983 -2.95 18.89 22.17
CA LYS A 983 -3.28 20.08 22.94
C LYS A 983 -4.22 21.02 22.18
N ASP A 984 -3.85 21.36 20.94
CA ASP A 984 -4.64 22.27 20.09
C ASP A 984 -6.03 21.69 19.76
N GLY A 985 -6.11 20.37 19.53
CA GLY A 985 -7.36 19.70 19.09
C GLY A 985 -8.29 19.26 20.23
N THR A 986 -7.79 19.11 21.48
CA THR A 986 -8.58 18.56 22.59
C THR A 986 -8.46 19.36 23.89
N GLY A 987 -7.50 20.28 24.02
CA GLY A 987 -7.16 20.95 25.27
C GLY A 987 -6.40 20.07 26.27
N ARG A 988 -6.26 18.76 26.06
CA ARG A 988 -5.57 17.82 26.96
C ARG A 988 -4.04 17.92 26.79
N ARG A 989 -3.29 17.85 27.89
CA ARG A 989 -1.84 17.70 27.88
C ARG A 989 -1.49 16.23 27.65
N ALA A 990 -0.68 15.94 26.62
CA ALA A 990 -0.02 14.66 26.48
C ALA A 990 1.39 14.74 27.10
N LYS A 991 1.81 13.64 27.78
CA LYS A 991 3.14 13.51 28.39
C LYS A 991 4.06 12.68 27.48
N HIS A 992 5.36 12.95 27.59
CA HIS A 992 6.39 12.11 26.98
C HIS A 992 6.61 10.85 27.83
N THR A 993 7.04 9.74 27.22
CA THR A 993 7.38 8.48 27.91
C THR A 993 8.40 8.70 29.06
N ALA A 994 9.41 9.56 28.84
CA ALA A 994 10.39 9.90 29.86
C ALA A 994 9.77 10.59 31.10
N GLU A 995 8.79 11.48 30.92
CA GLU A 995 8.07 12.11 32.04
C GLU A 995 7.27 11.06 32.82
N ILE A 996 6.56 10.17 32.11
CA ILE A 996 5.71 9.13 32.70
C ILE A 996 6.55 8.17 33.54
N LEU A 997 7.68 7.71 32.99
CA LEU A 997 8.57 6.78 33.73
C LEU A 997 9.30 7.48 34.88
N TYR A 998 9.71 8.73 34.73
CA TYR A 998 10.32 9.52 35.81
C TYR A 998 9.37 9.73 36.97
N GLU A 999 8.10 10.03 36.70
CA GLU A 999 7.05 10.13 37.73
C GLU A 999 6.77 8.77 38.41
N ALA A 1000 6.97 7.66 37.71
CA ALA A 1000 6.76 6.32 38.19
C ALA A 1000 7.94 5.73 38.98
N LEU A 1001 9.11 6.38 39.08
CA LEU A 1001 10.25 5.89 39.81
C LEU A 1001 9.92 5.73 41.32
N LYS A 1002 10.32 4.60 41.91
CA LYS A 1002 10.35 4.40 43.38
C LYS A 1002 11.43 5.30 43.97
N ARG A 1003 11.06 6.25 44.81
CA ARG A 1003 12.01 7.08 45.55
C ARG A 1003 12.52 6.31 46.75
N PRO A 1004 13.86 6.17 46.97
CA PRO A 1004 14.38 5.49 48.16
C PRO A 1004 14.04 6.29 49.42
N GLY A 1005 13.29 5.67 50.35
CA GLY A 1005 13.16 6.05 51.76
C GLY A 1005 12.37 7.32 52.01
N GLY A 1006 11.20 7.20 52.63
CA GLY A 1006 10.40 8.30 53.14
C GLY A 1006 11.22 9.28 53.98
N ARG A 1007 11.33 10.48 53.49
CA ARG A 1007 11.39 11.68 54.27
C ARG A 1007 10.24 12.57 53.86
N ASP A 1008 9.24 12.63 54.74
CA ASP A 1008 8.19 13.61 54.73
C ASP A 1008 8.76 15.02 54.53
N GLY A 1009 8.18 15.74 53.59
CA GLY A 1009 8.09 17.18 53.63
C GLY A 1009 9.34 17.98 53.39
N ARG A 1010 9.92 17.92 52.19
CA ARG A 1010 10.38 19.10 51.49
C ARG A 1010 10.02 18.97 50.01
N ALA A 1011 8.80 19.39 49.68
CA ALA A 1011 8.47 19.86 48.38
C ALA A 1011 9.55 20.90 48.00
N HIS A 1012 10.47 20.52 47.06
CA HIS A 1012 11.07 21.58 46.27
C HIS A 1012 9.91 22.10 45.41
N ASP A 1013 9.26 23.09 45.99
CA ASP A 1013 8.30 23.96 45.35
C ASP A 1013 9.04 24.72 44.23
N THR A 1014 9.43 24.04 43.17
CA THR A 1014 9.67 24.67 41.90
C THR A 1014 8.29 24.84 41.26
N LYS A 1015 7.49 25.76 41.84
CA LYS A 1015 6.44 26.41 41.07
C LYS A 1015 7.12 27.02 39.86
N LEU A 1016 6.95 26.34 38.71
CA LEU A 1016 7.16 26.95 37.43
C LEU A 1016 6.19 28.13 37.35
N PRO A 1017 6.62 29.35 37.06
CA PRO A 1017 5.73 30.49 36.86
C PRO A 1017 4.97 30.27 35.54
N GLY A 1018 3.66 30.11 35.64
CA GLY A 1018 2.77 30.21 34.48
C GLY A 1018 1.79 29.07 34.28
N THR A 1019 0.76 28.94 35.13
CA THR A 1019 -0.57 28.44 34.72
C THR A 1019 -1.39 29.58 34.13
#